data_b1606f4ae49d9e23becfc95eb5add913
#
_entry.id   b1606f4ae49d9e23becfc95eb5add913
#
_cell.length_a   1.000
_cell.length_b   1.000
_cell.length_c   1.000
_cell.angle_alpha   90.00
_cell.angle_beta   90.00
_cell.angle_gamma   90.00
#
_symmetry.space_group_name_H-M   'P 1'
#
loop_
_entity.id
_entity.type
_entity.pdbx_description
1 polymer ?
#
loop_
_entity_poly.entity_id
_entity_poly.type
_entity_poly.pdbx_seq_one_letter_code
_entity_poly.pdbx_strand_id
1 'polypeptide(L)'
;MTDDAIIYTYTDEAPALATASLLPIVQAYAGKAGVQIETRDISLGGRILAAFPQRLTAEQEVSDALAELGGLATLPEANIIKLPNISASIPQLKAAIAELQGQGYDIPSFPDEPSSLEEKDIRARYDRIKGSAVNPVLREGNSDRRAPLAVKNYAKKHPHRNKAFAEGSRTRVATMGHDDFKANEKSWLSPGDDVLTIQHIAEDGTTTALKENLKVLPGEIVDATFLSAAALDAFLAETLATAKADDVLYSVHLKATMMKVSDPIIFGHVVKAYFADVFAQHGDTLAAAGLSANDGLGSILSGLADLEGGEAIAEDFFRAIESGPRLSYTNSDKGLTNLHVPSDVIVDASMPALVRNGGKLWGVDGGEDDTLAVIPDSSYAGVYEATIEDVIANGPLDPATIGTVPNVGLMAQAAEEYGSHDKTFEVASAGRIQVVNSAGDVVLEHTVQPGDIWRATQTKDIAVRDWVKLAVTRARASATPAVFWLNAARAHDAALIAKVNEYLKDHDTDGLTIEILTPEDATRYSLERLRRGEDTISVTGNVLRDYLTDLFPILEVGTSAKMLSIVPLLAGGGLFETGAGGSAPKHVQQLVEENYLRWDSLGEFFALAASLEHFADRKGNDKARVLAETLDAATGTFLEEDRSPGRKLGTIDNRGSHFYLGLYWAQELAAQTKDAELAAAFAPVAAELAAKEQEIVSELNGAQGSAADIGGYYRPDVAKVEKIMRPSTTLNGIIDAI
;
A
#
# COMPACT_ATOMS: atom_id res chain seq x y z
N MET A 1 -17.21 26.04 2.49
CA MET A 1 -15.91 25.57 1.96
C MET A 1 -15.35 26.70 1.13
N THR A 2 -14.15 27.14 1.41
CA THR A 2 -13.42 28.02 0.50
C THR A 2 -13.00 27.16 -0.69
N ASP A 3 -13.53 27.46 -1.88
CA ASP A 3 -13.25 26.73 -3.14
C ASP A 3 -11.76 26.77 -3.55
N ASP A 4 -10.89 27.28 -2.69
CA ASP A 4 -9.52 27.66 -2.97
C ASP A 4 -8.51 27.21 -1.90
N ALA A 5 -8.78 26.13 -1.16
CA ALA A 5 -7.85 25.63 -0.14
C ALA A 5 -7.26 24.25 -0.51
N ILE A 6 -6.02 24.03 -0.12
CA ILE A 6 -5.43 22.69 -0.03
C ILE A 6 -5.84 22.08 1.30
N ILE A 7 -6.39 20.87 1.27
CA ILE A 7 -6.74 20.13 2.48
C ILE A 7 -5.57 19.23 2.89
N TYR A 8 -4.99 19.52 4.04
CA TYR A 8 -3.99 18.68 4.68
C TYR A 8 -4.68 17.83 5.76
N THR A 9 -4.79 16.52 5.56
CA THR A 9 -5.55 15.69 6.51
C THR A 9 -4.82 15.58 7.85
N TYR A 10 -5.55 15.81 8.96
CA TYR A 10 -5.11 15.41 10.28
C TYR A 10 -5.40 13.90 10.44
N THR A 11 -4.48 13.17 11.04
CA THR A 11 -4.50 11.71 11.02
C THR A 11 -4.09 11.11 12.38
N ASP A 12 -3.54 9.89 12.36
CA ASP A 12 -3.17 9.11 13.53
C ASP A 12 -1.65 9.07 13.73
N GLU A 13 -1.22 8.71 14.92
CA GLU A 13 0.13 8.27 15.27
C GLU A 13 1.24 9.27 14.89
N ALA A 14 2.40 8.77 14.48
CA ALA A 14 3.57 9.60 14.15
C ALA A 14 3.30 10.68 13.07
N PRO A 15 2.58 10.42 11.98
CA PRO A 15 2.22 11.48 11.02
C PRO A 15 1.40 12.62 11.63
N ALA A 16 0.48 12.31 12.56
CA ALA A 16 -0.30 13.34 13.27
C ALA A 16 0.60 14.22 14.15
N LEU A 17 1.53 13.60 14.86
CA LEU A 17 2.51 14.32 15.69
C LEU A 17 3.44 15.19 14.85
N ALA A 18 3.94 14.66 13.73
CA ALA A 18 4.78 15.38 12.77
C ALA A 18 4.09 16.62 12.19
N THR A 19 2.77 16.54 11.97
CA THR A 19 1.96 17.66 11.46
C THR A 19 2.06 18.90 12.35
N ALA A 20 2.12 18.75 13.66
CA ALA A 20 2.23 19.87 14.59
C ALA A 20 3.52 20.71 14.40
N SER A 21 4.60 20.08 13.93
CA SER A 21 5.86 20.76 13.60
C SER A 21 5.91 21.28 12.17
N LEU A 22 5.38 20.53 11.19
CA LEU A 22 5.47 20.87 9.77
C LEU A 22 4.44 21.90 9.33
N LEU A 23 3.19 21.73 9.71
CA LEU A 23 2.08 22.50 9.18
C LEU A 23 2.22 24.02 9.39
N PRO A 24 2.70 24.53 10.55
CA PRO A 24 2.93 25.98 10.72
C PRO A 24 3.91 26.57 9.70
N ILE A 25 4.98 25.84 9.38
CA ILE A 25 5.96 26.28 8.35
C ILE A 25 5.29 26.34 6.98
N VAL A 26 4.56 25.28 6.63
CA VAL A 26 3.88 25.15 5.34
C VAL A 26 2.81 26.25 5.18
N GLN A 27 2.00 26.50 6.20
CA GLN A 27 0.96 27.54 6.19
C GLN A 27 1.55 28.94 6.04
N ALA A 28 2.64 29.23 6.75
CA ALA A 28 3.31 30.52 6.66
C ALA A 28 3.86 30.79 5.25
N TYR A 29 4.51 29.77 4.65
CA TYR A 29 5.10 29.90 3.32
C TYR A 29 4.03 29.96 2.22
N ALA A 30 3.05 29.08 2.28
CA ALA A 30 1.93 29.03 1.34
C ALA A 30 1.09 30.32 1.37
N GLY A 31 0.91 30.91 2.54
CA GLY A 31 0.19 32.17 2.72
C GLY A 31 0.78 33.33 1.93
N LYS A 32 2.12 33.39 1.75
CA LYS A 32 2.78 34.41 0.90
C LYS A 32 2.44 34.29 -0.59
N ALA A 33 2.01 33.13 -1.03
CA ALA A 33 1.51 32.90 -2.39
C ALA A 33 -0.02 32.97 -2.49
N GLY A 34 -0.72 33.35 -1.41
CA GLY A 34 -2.18 33.37 -1.36
C GLY A 34 -2.82 31.98 -1.36
N VAL A 35 -2.06 30.95 -0.98
CA VAL A 35 -2.57 29.59 -0.86
C VAL A 35 -2.98 29.31 0.57
N GLN A 36 -4.26 28.95 0.77
CA GLN A 36 -4.77 28.53 2.06
C GLN A 36 -4.62 27.03 2.24
N ILE A 37 -4.22 26.62 3.45
CA ILE A 37 -4.13 25.21 3.83
C ILE A 37 -5.02 24.98 5.04
N GLU A 38 -6.03 24.15 4.85
CA GLU A 38 -7.00 23.75 5.87
C GLU A 38 -6.74 22.30 6.31
N THR A 39 -7.21 21.94 7.50
CA THR A 39 -7.14 20.57 8.00
C THR A 39 -8.52 19.91 8.09
N ARG A 40 -8.55 18.60 7.89
CA ARG A 40 -9.73 17.74 8.13
C ARG A 40 -9.26 16.49 8.87
N ASP A 41 -9.97 16.14 9.94
CA ASP A 41 -9.60 15.06 10.86
C ASP A 41 -10.13 13.70 10.36
N ILE A 42 -9.23 12.88 9.82
CA ILE A 42 -9.52 11.49 9.40
C ILE A 42 -8.99 10.47 10.41
N SER A 43 -8.52 10.88 11.57
CA SER A 43 -7.99 9.99 12.60
C SER A 43 -9.04 8.98 13.07
N LEU A 44 -8.60 7.86 13.63
CA LEU A 44 -9.50 6.87 14.20
C LEU A 44 -10.37 7.48 15.31
N GLY A 45 -9.77 8.28 16.20
CA GLY A 45 -10.49 8.99 17.26
C GLY A 45 -11.55 9.94 16.70
N GLY A 46 -11.20 10.75 15.69
CA GLY A 46 -12.13 11.66 15.02
C GLY A 46 -13.31 10.91 14.37
N ARG A 47 -13.04 9.83 13.65
CA ARG A 47 -14.08 9.00 13.00
C ARG A 47 -15.01 8.32 14.00
N ILE A 48 -14.48 7.86 15.15
CA ILE A 48 -15.31 7.30 16.22
C ILE A 48 -16.24 8.37 16.79
N LEU A 49 -15.73 9.55 17.13
CA LEU A 49 -16.56 10.64 17.69
C LEU A 49 -17.62 11.12 16.70
N ALA A 50 -17.25 11.29 15.43
CA ALA A 50 -18.19 11.69 14.36
C ALA A 50 -19.33 10.68 14.15
N ALA A 51 -19.15 9.40 14.51
CA ALA A 51 -20.19 8.38 14.40
C ALA A 51 -21.29 8.48 15.48
N PHE A 52 -21.03 9.22 16.58
CA PHE A 52 -21.96 9.34 17.70
C PHE A 52 -22.21 10.80 18.14
N PRO A 53 -22.53 11.73 17.22
CA PRO A 53 -22.64 13.16 17.55
C PRO A 53 -23.73 13.42 18.61
N GLN A 54 -24.80 12.61 18.65
CA GLN A 54 -25.87 12.71 19.64
C GLN A 54 -25.46 12.37 21.09
N ARG A 55 -24.27 11.84 21.29
CA ARG A 55 -23.68 11.50 22.60
C ARG A 55 -22.66 12.52 23.08
N LEU A 56 -22.35 13.53 22.28
CA LEU A 56 -21.31 14.51 22.56
C LEU A 56 -21.92 15.83 23.06
N THR A 57 -21.19 16.55 23.92
CA THR A 57 -21.54 17.94 24.25
C THR A 57 -21.18 18.85 23.08
N ALA A 58 -21.68 20.06 23.07
CA ALA A 58 -21.37 21.03 22.00
C ALA A 58 -19.88 21.35 21.87
N GLU A 59 -19.15 21.28 22.98
CA GLU A 59 -17.69 21.48 23.02
C GLU A 59 -16.90 20.25 22.52
N GLN A 60 -17.52 19.06 22.56
CA GLN A 60 -16.93 17.80 22.14
C GLN A 60 -17.28 17.42 20.69
N GLU A 61 -18.23 18.14 20.10
CA GLU A 61 -18.73 17.84 18.75
C GLU A 61 -17.60 17.96 17.72
N VAL A 62 -17.47 16.93 16.87
CA VAL A 62 -16.56 16.90 15.73
C VAL A 62 -17.36 16.70 14.44
N SER A 63 -16.92 17.33 13.35
CA SER A 63 -17.53 17.13 12.04
C SER A 63 -17.20 15.74 11.49
N ASP A 64 -18.09 15.19 10.66
CA ASP A 64 -17.76 14.00 9.85
C ASP A 64 -16.86 14.41 8.66
N ALA A 65 -15.58 14.61 8.98
CA ALA A 65 -14.59 15.05 8.00
C ALA A 65 -14.42 14.04 6.86
N LEU A 66 -14.57 12.74 7.12
CA LEU A 66 -14.45 11.72 6.08
C LEU A 66 -15.61 11.81 5.08
N ALA A 67 -16.84 12.03 5.54
CA ALA A 67 -17.98 12.24 4.65
C ALA A 67 -17.84 13.56 3.85
N GLU A 68 -17.36 14.64 4.49
CA GLU A 68 -17.06 15.91 3.81
C GLU A 68 -16.02 15.72 2.71
N LEU A 69 -14.90 15.05 3.00
CA LEU A 69 -13.84 14.78 2.04
C LEU A 69 -14.29 13.84 0.92
N GLY A 70 -15.14 12.85 1.22
CA GLY A 70 -15.74 11.99 0.21
C GLY A 70 -16.60 12.77 -0.78
N GLY A 71 -17.40 13.74 -0.30
CA GLY A 71 -18.12 14.68 -1.15
C GLY A 71 -17.19 15.55 -1.99
N LEU A 72 -16.12 16.09 -1.37
CA LEU A 72 -15.12 16.91 -2.06
C LEU A 72 -14.38 16.11 -3.16
N ALA A 73 -14.04 14.85 -2.91
CA ALA A 73 -13.34 13.99 -3.88
C ALA A 73 -14.12 13.79 -5.19
N THR A 74 -15.41 14.03 -5.19
CA THR A 74 -16.27 14.00 -6.39
C THR A 74 -16.39 15.35 -7.12
N LEU A 75 -15.64 16.35 -6.68
CA LEU A 75 -15.66 17.70 -7.24
C LEU A 75 -14.32 18.08 -7.88
N PRO A 76 -14.32 18.91 -8.92
CA PRO A 76 -13.10 19.32 -9.59
C PRO A 76 -12.18 20.20 -8.74
N GLU A 77 -12.70 20.81 -7.67
CA GLU A 77 -11.98 21.67 -6.73
C GLU A 77 -11.12 20.89 -5.74
N ALA A 78 -11.30 19.58 -5.65
CA ALA A 78 -10.58 18.75 -4.68
C ALA A 78 -9.06 18.88 -4.83
N ASN A 79 -8.40 19.19 -3.73
CA ASN A 79 -6.95 19.16 -3.58
C ASN A 79 -6.63 18.68 -2.16
N ILE A 80 -6.43 17.36 -2.03
CA ILE A 80 -6.37 16.68 -0.75
C ILE A 80 -5.03 15.98 -0.60
N ILE A 81 -4.28 16.35 0.45
CA ILE A 81 -3.07 15.62 0.89
C ILE A 81 -3.52 14.64 1.96
N LYS A 82 -3.49 13.36 1.63
CA LYS A 82 -3.92 12.29 2.53
C LYS A 82 -2.72 11.63 3.19
N LEU A 83 -2.61 11.77 4.51
CA LEU A 83 -1.59 11.13 5.32
C LEU A 83 -2.01 9.69 5.69
N PRO A 84 -1.04 8.83 6.10
CA PRO A 84 -1.35 7.50 6.62
C PRO A 84 -2.28 7.57 7.82
N ASN A 85 -3.24 6.65 7.88
CA ASN A 85 -4.21 6.54 8.98
C ASN A 85 -4.33 5.09 9.45
N ILE A 86 -4.84 4.89 10.67
CA ILE A 86 -5.07 3.55 11.22
C ILE A 86 -6.21 2.85 10.47
N SER A 87 -5.91 1.67 9.90
CA SER A 87 -6.89 0.66 9.49
C SER A 87 -7.21 -0.22 10.70
N ALA A 88 -8.22 0.16 11.48
CA ALA A 88 -8.43 -0.40 12.80
C ALA A 88 -8.87 -1.86 12.77
N SER A 89 -8.13 -2.73 13.46
CA SER A 89 -8.62 -4.04 13.91
C SER A 89 -9.65 -3.87 15.04
N ILE A 90 -10.40 -4.92 15.35
CA ILE A 90 -11.37 -4.88 16.47
C ILE A 90 -10.67 -4.56 17.80
N PRO A 91 -9.52 -5.18 18.16
CA PRO A 91 -8.80 -4.79 19.36
C PRO A 91 -8.36 -3.33 19.38
N GLN A 92 -7.84 -2.79 18.27
CA GLN A 92 -7.48 -1.39 18.16
C GLN A 92 -8.69 -0.46 18.31
N LEU A 93 -9.82 -0.81 17.67
CA LEU A 93 -11.07 -0.05 17.80
C LEU A 93 -11.55 -0.02 19.25
N LYS A 94 -11.54 -1.16 19.94
CA LYS A 94 -11.90 -1.24 21.37
C LYS A 94 -10.96 -0.41 22.25
N ALA A 95 -9.66 -0.44 21.98
CA ALA A 95 -8.68 0.35 22.72
C ALA A 95 -8.90 1.86 22.51
N ALA A 96 -9.20 2.30 21.28
CA ALA A 96 -9.53 3.68 20.99
C ALA A 96 -10.82 4.14 21.70
N ILE A 97 -11.86 3.32 21.70
CA ILE A 97 -13.10 3.57 22.42
C ILE A 97 -12.83 3.74 23.91
N ALA A 98 -12.06 2.82 24.52
CA ALA A 98 -11.72 2.88 25.95
C ALA A 98 -10.93 4.15 26.30
N GLU A 99 -9.97 4.56 25.44
CA GLU A 99 -9.22 5.80 25.64
C GLU A 99 -10.15 7.03 25.59
N LEU A 100 -11.03 7.12 24.59
CA LEU A 100 -11.97 8.22 24.47
C LEU A 100 -12.95 8.30 25.66
N GLN A 101 -13.47 7.15 26.10
CA GLN A 101 -14.29 7.07 27.33
C GLN A 101 -13.51 7.55 28.56
N GLY A 102 -12.24 7.17 28.68
CA GLY A 102 -11.34 7.64 29.74
C GLY A 102 -11.05 9.15 29.68
N GLN A 103 -11.14 9.76 28.49
CA GLN A 103 -11.03 11.20 28.29
C GLN A 103 -12.36 11.96 28.52
N GLY A 104 -13.44 11.24 28.85
CA GLY A 104 -14.73 11.84 29.22
C GLY A 104 -15.73 11.96 28.06
N TYR A 105 -15.53 11.25 26.95
CA TYR A 105 -16.53 11.18 25.87
C TYR A 105 -17.57 10.10 26.17
N ASP A 106 -18.87 10.45 26.12
CA ASP A 106 -19.97 9.52 26.34
C ASP A 106 -20.30 8.74 25.06
N ILE A 107 -19.37 7.89 24.63
CA ILE A 107 -19.57 7.00 23.48
C ILE A 107 -19.83 5.56 23.94
N PRO A 108 -20.64 4.76 23.18
CA PRO A 108 -20.94 3.39 23.57
C PRO A 108 -19.74 2.46 23.39
N SER A 109 -19.66 1.43 24.22
CA SER A 109 -18.70 0.34 24.00
C SER A 109 -19.04 -0.47 22.75
N PHE A 110 -18.02 -1.12 22.17
CA PHE A 110 -18.22 -2.00 21.02
C PHE A 110 -18.97 -3.27 21.42
N PRO A 111 -20.15 -3.56 20.85
CA PRO A 111 -20.90 -4.77 21.17
C PRO A 111 -20.36 -5.97 20.36
N ASP A 112 -19.78 -6.96 21.04
CA ASP A 112 -19.29 -8.17 20.39
C ASP A 112 -20.44 -9.02 19.83
N GLU A 113 -21.50 -9.21 20.63
CA GLU A 113 -22.69 -9.98 20.28
C GLU A 113 -23.94 -9.09 20.45
N PRO A 114 -24.29 -8.27 19.45
CA PRO A 114 -25.40 -7.33 19.58
C PRO A 114 -26.73 -8.04 19.66
N SER A 115 -27.42 -7.88 20.80
CA SER A 115 -28.69 -8.53 21.12
C SER A 115 -29.92 -7.63 20.89
N SER A 116 -29.78 -6.31 21.08
CA SER A 116 -30.83 -5.33 20.91
C SER A 116 -30.72 -4.57 19.56
N LEU A 117 -31.78 -3.86 19.19
CA LEU A 117 -31.77 -2.99 18.00
C LEU A 117 -30.76 -1.83 18.16
N GLU A 118 -30.62 -1.30 19.38
CA GLU A 118 -29.65 -0.25 19.68
C GLU A 118 -28.22 -0.79 19.53
N GLU A 119 -27.90 -1.94 20.09
CA GLU A 119 -26.58 -2.57 19.95
C GLU A 119 -26.25 -2.91 18.50
N LYS A 120 -27.25 -3.36 17.71
CA LYS A 120 -27.07 -3.58 16.26
C LYS A 120 -26.78 -2.29 15.50
N ASP A 121 -27.41 -1.17 15.84
CA ASP A 121 -27.09 0.13 15.25
C ASP A 121 -25.69 0.59 15.65
N ILE A 122 -25.32 0.49 16.93
CA ILE A 122 -23.97 0.78 17.43
C ILE A 122 -22.95 -0.08 16.68
N ARG A 123 -23.17 -1.38 16.58
CA ARG A 123 -22.29 -2.29 15.85
C ARG A 123 -22.14 -1.89 14.40
N ALA A 124 -23.22 -1.56 13.70
CA ALA A 124 -23.19 -1.14 12.31
C ALA A 124 -22.41 0.18 12.10
N ARG A 125 -22.45 1.10 13.06
CA ARG A 125 -21.64 2.34 13.03
C ARG A 125 -20.15 2.03 13.17
N TYR A 126 -19.76 1.18 14.12
CA TYR A 126 -18.37 0.78 14.31
C TYR A 126 -17.85 -0.09 13.16
N ASP A 127 -18.69 -0.92 12.56
CA ASP A 127 -18.31 -1.73 11.40
C ASP A 127 -17.95 -0.89 10.17
N ARG A 128 -18.47 0.34 10.05
CA ARG A 128 -18.06 1.31 9.01
C ARG A 128 -16.72 1.98 9.29
N ILE A 129 -16.24 1.95 10.53
CA ILE A 129 -14.98 2.59 10.95
C ILE A 129 -13.82 1.60 10.93
N LYS A 130 -14.09 0.32 11.21
CA LYS A 130 -13.05 -0.73 11.24
C LYS A 130 -12.43 -0.97 9.86
N GLY A 131 -11.21 -1.45 9.85
CA GLY A 131 -10.49 -1.80 8.63
C GLY A 131 -10.13 -0.57 7.79
N SER A 132 -10.03 -0.76 6.49
CA SER A 132 -9.67 0.29 5.53
C SER A 132 -10.90 1.15 5.18
N ALA A 133 -11.31 2.04 6.08
CA ALA A 133 -12.49 2.86 5.92
C ALA A 133 -12.26 4.15 5.11
N VAL A 134 -11.04 4.70 5.10
CA VAL A 134 -10.71 6.00 4.49
C VAL A 134 -10.42 5.87 3.00
N ASN A 135 -9.57 4.93 2.60
CA ASN A 135 -9.13 4.80 1.21
C ASN A 135 -10.29 4.62 0.20
N PRO A 136 -11.30 3.75 0.44
CA PRO A 136 -12.41 3.58 -0.50
C PRO A 136 -13.22 4.86 -0.72
N VAL A 137 -13.26 5.75 0.27
CA VAL A 137 -14.02 7.02 0.19
C VAL A 137 -13.26 8.07 -0.62
N LEU A 138 -11.93 8.15 -0.48
CA LEU A 138 -11.13 9.21 -1.07
C LEU A 138 -10.54 8.86 -2.45
N ARG A 139 -10.33 7.57 -2.74
CA ARG A 139 -9.68 7.12 -3.98
C ARG A 139 -10.64 7.09 -5.18
N GLU A 140 -11.24 8.21 -5.49
CA GLU A 140 -12.13 8.39 -6.64
C GLU A 140 -11.37 8.70 -7.94
N GLY A 141 -10.27 7.96 -8.19
CA GLY A 141 -9.44 8.11 -9.37
C GLY A 141 -8.47 6.95 -9.55
N ASN A 142 -7.83 6.91 -10.71
CA ASN A 142 -6.74 5.96 -10.99
C ASN A 142 -5.42 6.51 -10.44
N SER A 143 -4.43 5.63 -10.21
CA SER A 143 -3.17 6.05 -9.61
C SER A 143 -2.11 6.43 -10.64
N ASP A 144 -1.31 7.45 -10.31
CA ASP A 144 -0.07 7.85 -10.97
C ASP A 144 1.06 7.78 -9.94
N ARG A 145 1.91 6.76 -10.02
CA ARG A 145 3.03 6.53 -9.11
C ARG A 145 4.34 6.68 -9.84
N ARG A 146 5.25 7.48 -9.28
CA ARG A 146 6.56 7.75 -9.87
C ARG A 146 7.59 8.14 -8.81
N ALA A 147 8.87 7.93 -9.13
CA ALA A 147 9.95 8.50 -8.33
C ALA A 147 9.97 10.01 -8.53
N PRO A 148 9.96 10.83 -7.46
CA PRO A 148 10.22 12.25 -7.56
C PRO A 148 11.60 12.51 -8.15
N LEU A 149 11.76 13.61 -8.91
CA LEU A 149 13.02 13.95 -9.55
C LEU A 149 14.17 14.07 -8.54
N ALA A 150 13.91 14.67 -7.39
CA ALA A 150 14.88 14.78 -6.30
C ALA A 150 15.39 13.42 -5.82
N VAL A 151 14.49 12.45 -5.66
CA VAL A 151 14.86 11.06 -5.25
C VAL A 151 15.66 10.35 -6.33
N LYS A 152 15.24 10.48 -7.59
CA LYS A 152 15.95 9.86 -8.72
C LYS A 152 17.36 10.44 -8.89
N ASN A 153 17.50 11.75 -8.79
CA ASN A 153 18.79 12.43 -8.86
C ASN A 153 19.69 12.02 -7.70
N TYR A 154 19.15 11.93 -6.49
CA TYR A 154 19.89 11.46 -5.33
C TYR A 154 20.38 10.01 -5.53
N ALA A 155 19.50 9.10 -5.98
CA ALA A 155 19.87 7.71 -6.24
C ALA A 155 20.95 7.55 -7.31
N LYS A 156 20.97 8.42 -8.33
CA LYS A 156 22.02 8.45 -9.35
C LYS A 156 23.39 8.86 -8.78
N LYS A 157 23.41 9.82 -7.85
CA LYS A 157 24.65 10.32 -7.22
C LYS A 157 25.13 9.38 -6.09
N HIS A 158 24.20 8.75 -5.38
CA HIS A 158 24.44 7.87 -4.24
C HIS A 158 23.80 6.50 -4.49
N PRO A 159 24.29 5.74 -5.50
CA PRO A 159 23.64 4.50 -5.91
C PRO A 159 23.73 3.44 -4.81
N HIS A 160 22.58 2.87 -4.47
CA HIS A 160 22.54 1.66 -3.66
C HIS A 160 23.01 0.47 -4.49
N ARG A 161 23.39 -0.60 -3.81
CA ARG A 161 23.88 -1.81 -4.48
C ARG A 161 22.74 -2.79 -4.74
N ASN A 162 22.59 -3.18 -6.01
CA ASN A 162 21.92 -4.40 -6.42
C ASN A 162 22.99 -5.50 -6.58
N LYS A 163 22.84 -6.64 -5.92
CA LYS A 163 23.82 -7.73 -5.98
C LYS A 163 23.66 -8.51 -7.30
N ALA A 164 24.78 -8.93 -7.88
CA ALA A 164 24.77 -9.87 -9.01
C ALA A 164 24.37 -11.28 -8.54
N PHE A 165 23.64 -11.99 -9.38
CA PHE A 165 23.46 -13.43 -9.21
C PHE A 165 24.81 -14.15 -9.36
N ALA A 166 25.03 -15.17 -8.58
CA ALA A 166 26.24 -16.01 -8.72
C ALA A 166 26.21 -16.77 -10.05
N GLU A 167 27.38 -17.02 -10.59
CA GLU A 167 27.50 -17.93 -11.75
C GLU A 167 26.94 -19.31 -11.40
N GLY A 168 25.99 -19.80 -12.22
CA GLY A 168 25.32 -21.07 -11.95
C GLY A 168 24.24 -20.99 -10.85
N SER A 169 23.74 -19.79 -10.49
CA SER A 169 22.63 -19.65 -9.57
C SER A 169 21.44 -20.51 -10.02
N ARG A 170 20.83 -21.20 -9.08
CA ARG A 170 19.66 -22.06 -9.28
C ARG A 170 18.36 -21.39 -8.85
N THR A 171 18.42 -20.11 -8.45
CA THR A 171 17.24 -19.35 -8.07
C THR A 171 16.32 -19.17 -9.26
N ARG A 172 15.04 -19.50 -9.03
CA ARG A 172 13.97 -19.40 -10.03
C ARG A 172 12.61 -19.30 -9.37
N VAL A 173 11.63 -18.93 -10.17
CA VAL A 173 10.21 -18.97 -9.79
C VAL A 173 9.63 -20.34 -10.10
N ALA A 174 8.77 -20.84 -9.21
CA ALA A 174 7.88 -21.97 -9.46
C ALA A 174 6.43 -21.49 -9.33
N THR A 175 5.61 -21.76 -10.35
CA THR A 175 4.22 -21.35 -10.40
C THR A 175 3.35 -22.42 -11.04
N MET A 176 2.05 -22.46 -10.75
CA MET A 176 1.12 -23.37 -11.40
C MET A 176 0.98 -22.99 -12.88
N GLY A 177 0.74 -23.96 -13.72
CA GLY A 177 0.55 -23.75 -15.17
C GLY A 177 -0.88 -24.02 -15.63
N HIS A 178 -1.74 -24.53 -14.75
CA HIS A 178 -3.13 -24.87 -15.02
C HIS A 178 -3.91 -24.96 -13.71
N ASP A 179 -5.23 -24.91 -13.81
CA ASP A 179 -6.17 -25.05 -12.69
C ASP A 179 -5.98 -24.04 -11.56
N ASP A 180 -5.30 -22.92 -11.87
CA ASP A 180 -5.14 -21.75 -11.02
C ASP A 180 -6.12 -20.62 -11.42
N PHE A 181 -6.06 -19.52 -10.72
CA PHE A 181 -6.97 -18.41 -10.96
C PHE A 181 -6.87 -17.85 -12.38
N LYS A 182 -5.66 -17.75 -12.94
CA LYS A 182 -5.45 -17.26 -14.32
C LYS A 182 -6.07 -18.19 -15.35
N ALA A 183 -5.86 -19.49 -15.19
CA ALA A 183 -6.31 -20.49 -16.16
C ALA A 183 -7.83 -20.69 -16.17
N ASN A 184 -8.49 -20.54 -15.01
CA ASN A 184 -9.92 -20.81 -14.83
C ASN A 184 -10.78 -19.53 -14.95
N GLU A 185 -10.17 -18.35 -15.24
CA GLU A 185 -10.88 -17.09 -15.26
C GLU A 185 -11.86 -17.00 -16.44
N LYS A 186 -13.06 -16.52 -16.13
CA LYS A 186 -14.10 -16.16 -17.10
C LYS A 186 -14.58 -14.75 -16.82
N SER A 187 -14.89 -14.01 -17.88
CA SER A 187 -15.38 -12.64 -17.81
C SER A 187 -16.73 -12.50 -18.48
N TRP A 188 -17.57 -11.66 -17.91
CA TRP A 188 -18.84 -11.24 -18.48
C TRP A 188 -18.93 -9.73 -18.48
N LEU A 189 -19.37 -9.18 -19.60
CA LEU A 189 -19.59 -7.75 -19.77
C LEU A 189 -21.06 -7.45 -19.58
N SER A 190 -21.41 -6.61 -18.59
CA SER A 190 -22.80 -6.26 -18.32
C SER A 190 -23.38 -5.43 -19.48
N PRO A 191 -24.51 -5.87 -20.09
CA PRO A 191 -25.17 -5.12 -21.14
C PRO A 191 -25.98 -3.92 -20.63
N GLY A 192 -26.25 -3.85 -19.32
CA GLY A 192 -27.09 -2.83 -18.71
C GLY A 192 -27.04 -2.87 -17.19
N ASP A 193 -27.85 -2.02 -16.56
CA ASP A 193 -28.06 -2.09 -15.11
C ASP A 193 -28.68 -3.44 -14.75
N ASP A 194 -28.09 -4.15 -13.78
CA ASP A 194 -28.57 -5.44 -13.32
C ASP A 194 -28.18 -5.67 -11.84
N VAL A 195 -28.70 -6.77 -11.26
CA VAL A 195 -28.36 -7.24 -9.92
C VAL A 195 -28.02 -8.73 -10.01
N LEU A 196 -26.78 -9.05 -9.64
CA LEU A 196 -26.30 -10.42 -9.70
C LEU A 196 -26.38 -11.11 -8.34
N THR A 197 -26.51 -12.43 -8.37
CA THR A 197 -26.40 -13.32 -7.22
C THR A 197 -25.34 -14.39 -7.51
N ILE A 198 -24.42 -14.60 -6.57
CA ILE A 198 -23.49 -15.73 -6.61
C ILE A 198 -24.09 -16.86 -5.78
N GLN A 199 -24.26 -18.03 -6.37
CA GLN A 199 -24.84 -19.19 -5.70
C GLN A 199 -24.03 -20.46 -5.95
N HIS A 200 -23.98 -21.34 -4.94
CA HIS A 200 -23.44 -22.69 -5.05
C HIS A 200 -24.59 -23.68 -5.18
N ILE A 201 -24.52 -24.54 -6.17
CA ILE A 201 -25.44 -25.65 -6.37
C ILE A 201 -24.66 -26.94 -6.14
N ALA A 202 -24.93 -27.62 -5.01
CA ALA A 202 -24.29 -28.86 -4.68
C ALA A 202 -24.79 -30.02 -5.61
N GLU A 203 -24.08 -31.15 -5.65
CA GLU A 203 -24.44 -32.28 -6.49
C GLU A 203 -25.83 -32.89 -6.13
N ASP A 204 -26.30 -32.74 -4.91
CA ASP A 204 -27.63 -33.16 -4.48
C ASP A 204 -28.75 -32.18 -4.89
N GLY A 205 -28.39 -31.07 -5.55
CA GLY A 205 -29.31 -30.03 -6.01
C GLY A 205 -29.58 -28.93 -4.98
N THR A 206 -28.98 -28.99 -3.79
CA THR A 206 -29.11 -27.94 -2.78
C THR A 206 -28.46 -26.67 -3.27
N THR A 207 -29.21 -25.55 -3.24
CA THR A 207 -28.72 -24.22 -3.66
C THR A 207 -28.47 -23.36 -2.43
N THR A 208 -27.28 -22.80 -2.34
CA THR A 208 -26.86 -21.87 -1.29
C THR A 208 -26.44 -20.56 -1.92
N ALA A 209 -27.08 -19.43 -1.55
CA ALA A 209 -26.63 -18.11 -1.93
C ALA A 209 -25.34 -17.76 -1.17
N LEU A 210 -24.27 -17.47 -1.91
CA LEU A 210 -22.98 -17.05 -1.34
C LEU A 210 -22.90 -15.53 -1.23
N LYS A 211 -23.43 -14.82 -2.24
CA LYS A 211 -23.51 -13.36 -2.25
C LYS A 211 -24.73 -12.91 -3.05
N GLU A 212 -25.50 -12.00 -2.49
CA GLU A 212 -26.68 -11.43 -3.13
C GLU A 212 -26.51 -9.91 -3.33
N ASN A 213 -27.39 -9.35 -4.15
CA ASN A 213 -27.49 -7.91 -4.36
C ASN A 213 -26.23 -7.24 -4.93
N LEU A 214 -25.49 -7.94 -5.78
CA LEU A 214 -24.36 -7.36 -6.53
C LEU A 214 -24.89 -6.50 -7.67
N LYS A 215 -24.90 -5.20 -7.49
CA LYS A 215 -25.30 -4.23 -8.52
C LYS A 215 -24.18 -4.12 -9.56
N VAL A 216 -24.57 -4.12 -10.81
CA VAL A 216 -23.69 -3.88 -11.97
C VAL A 216 -24.26 -2.81 -12.87
N LEU A 217 -23.40 -2.08 -13.54
CA LEU A 217 -23.71 -0.99 -14.47
C LEU A 217 -23.45 -1.41 -15.93
N PRO A 218 -23.98 -0.67 -16.92
CA PRO A 218 -23.66 -0.93 -18.32
C PRO A 218 -22.15 -0.89 -18.58
N GLY A 219 -21.64 -1.90 -19.29
CA GLY A 219 -20.23 -1.99 -19.63
C GLY A 219 -19.31 -2.41 -18.49
N GLU A 220 -19.83 -2.71 -17.31
CA GLU A 220 -19.04 -3.23 -16.18
C GLU A 220 -18.53 -4.65 -16.49
N ILE A 221 -17.26 -4.91 -16.21
CA ILE A 221 -16.65 -6.24 -16.32
C ILE A 221 -16.88 -6.96 -14.99
N VAL A 222 -17.43 -8.17 -15.06
CA VAL A 222 -17.53 -9.09 -13.92
C VAL A 222 -16.72 -10.32 -14.25
N ASP A 223 -15.73 -10.61 -13.41
CA ASP A 223 -14.87 -11.77 -13.58
C ASP A 223 -15.15 -12.77 -12.45
N ALA A 224 -15.02 -14.05 -12.79
CA ALA A 224 -15.09 -15.14 -11.83
C ALA A 224 -14.03 -16.18 -12.17
N THR A 225 -13.43 -16.76 -11.13
CA THR A 225 -12.40 -17.76 -11.27
C THR A 225 -12.31 -18.66 -10.05
N PHE A 226 -11.54 -19.73 -10.15
CA PHE A 226 -11.20 -20.57 -9.00
C PHE A 226 -9.80 -21.16 -9.12
N LEU A 227 -9.22 -21.50 -7.99
CA LEU A 227 -7.98 -22.28 -7.87
C LEU A 227 -8.34 -23.64 -7.32
N SER A 228 -7.95 -24.71 -8.04
CA SER A 228 -8.21 -26.07 -7.63
C SER A 228 -7.32 -26.47 -6.46
N ALA A 229 -7.91 -26.86 -5.33
CA ALA A 229 -7.18 -27.33 -4.16
C ALA A 229 -6.35 -28.58 -4.47
N ALA A 230 -6.90 -29.52 -5.25
CA ALA A 230 -6.19 -30.74 -5.64
C ALA A 230 -4.98 -30.46 -6.54
N ALA A 231 -5.11 -29.53 -7.49
CA ALA A 231 -4.01 -29.11 -8.33
C ALA A 231 -2.94 -28.34 -7.54
N LEU A 232 -3.36 -27.51 -6.60
CA LEU A 232 -2.45 -26.81 -5.67
C LEU A 232 -1.65 -27.82 -4.83
N ASP A 233 -2.29 -28.79 -4.21
CA ASP A 233 -1.62 -29.80 -3.38
C ASP A 233 -0.60 -30.62 -4.20
N ALA A 234 -0.95 -31.00 -5.43
CA ALA A 234 -0.02 -31.69 -6.34
C ALA A 234 1.18 -30.82 -6.70
N PHE A 235 0.95 -29.55 -7.05
CA PHE A 235 2.01 -28.59 -7.35
C PHE A 235 2.94 -28.36 -6.14
N LEU A 236 2.39 -28.24 -4.93
CA LEU A 236 3.18 -28.05 -3.71
C LEU A 236 4.03 -29.26 -3.40
N ALA A 237 3.49 -30.49 -3.56
CA ALA A 237 4.28 -31.71 -3.39
C ALA A 237 5.46 -31.80 -4.36
N GLU A 238 5.25 -31.42 -5.64
CA GLU A 238 6.29 -31.39 -6.66
C GLU A 238 7.37 -30.36 -6.34
N THR A 239 6.97 -29.14 -5.95
CA THR A 239 7.93 -28.05 -5.66
C THR A 239 8.75 -28.33 -4.40
N LEU A 240 8.17 -28.95 -3.37
CA LEU A 240 8.91 -29.40 -2.18
C LEU A 240 9.95 -30.48 -2.53
N ALA A 241 9.56 -31.46 -3.36
CA ALA A 241 10.49 -32.49 -3.84
C ALA A 241 11.63 -31.88 -4.66
N THR A 242 11.31 -30.93 -5.53
CA THR A 242 12.26 -30.19 -6.35
C THR A 242 13.24 -29.39 -5.51
N ALA A 243 12.77 -28.61 -4.53
CA ALA A 243 13.64 -27.84 -3.64
C ALA A 243 14.61 -28.73 -2.86
N LYS A 244 14.12 -29.89 -2.39
CA LYS A 244 14.96 -30.88 -1.69
C LYS A 244 16.00 -31.51 -2.61
N ALA A 245 15.64 -31.88 -3.84
CA ALA A 245 16.54 -32.50 -4.81
C ALA A 245 17.64 -31.54 -5.27
N ASP A 246 17.29 -30.28 -5.48
CA ASP A 246 18.21 -29.23 -5.91
C ASP A 246 19.00 -28.60 -4.77
N ASP A 247 18.69 -28.94 -3.52
CA ASP A 247 19.30 -28.37 -2.32
C ASP A 247 19.28 -26.83 -2.34
N VAL A 248 18.10 -26.25 -2.58
CA VAL A 248 17.83 -24.80 -2.54
C VAL A 248 16.84 -24.48 -1.43
N LEU A 249 16.79 -23.21 -1.01
CA LEU A 249 15.79 -22.75 -0.04
C LEU A 249 14.40 -22.78 -0.67
N TYR A 250 13.44 -23.33 0.05
CA TYR A 250 12.01 -23.25 -0.29
C TYR A 250 11.42 -21.98 0.30
N SER A 251 10.82 -21.14 -0.53
CA SER A 251 10.23 -19.88 -0.10
C SER A 251 8.91 -19.62 -0.80
N VAL A 252 7.81 -19.48 -0.05
CA VAL A 252 6.51 -19.14 -0.61
C VAL A 252 6.30 -17.62 -0.60
N HIS A 253 5.66 -17.10 -1.64
CA HIS A 253 5.40 -15.67 -1.82
C HIS A 253 3.95 -15.49 -2.28
N LEU A 254 3.15 -14.76 -1.52
CA LEU A 254 1.71 -14.59 -1.70
C LEU A 254 1.30 -13.13 -1.58
N LYS A 255 0.11 -12.79 -2.07
CA LYS A 255 -0.50 -11.46 -1.91
C LYS A 255 -1.36 -11.37 -0.62
N ALA A 256 -0.93 -12.01 0.46
CA ALA A 256 -1.73 -12.27 1.65
C ALA A 256 -2.27 -11.03 2.39
N THR A 257 -1.68 -9.85 2.20
CA THR A 257 -2.19 -8.61 2.81
C THR A 257 -3.37 -7.99 2.09
N MET A 258 -3.47 -8.18 0.76
CA MET A 258 -4.58 -7.72 -0.06
C MET A 258 -5.64 -8.83 -0.19
N MET A 259 -5.23 -10.06 -0.51
CA MET A 259 -6.08 -11.23 -0.71
C MET A 259 -6.34 -11.94 0.63
N LYS A 260 -7.11 -11.30 1.51
CA LYS A 260 -7.29 -11.69 2.91
C LYS A 260 -8.10 -12.98 3.13
N VAL A 261 -8.70 -13.56 2.09
CA VAL A 261 -9.43 -14.84 2.15
C VAL A 261 -8.67 -15.91 1.38
N SER A 262 -8.41 -15.70 0.08
CA SER A 262 -7.78 -16.72 -0.76
C SER A 262 -6.36 -17.06 -0.30
N ASP A 263 -5.54 -16.07 -0.02
CA ASP A 263 -4.11 -16.31 0.19
C ASP A 263 -3.76 -16.93 1.54
N PRO A 264 -4.44 -16.63 2.66
CA PRO A 264 -4.29 -17.44 3.87
C PRO A 264 -4.69 -18.91 3.70
N ILE A 265 -5.68 -19.21 2.88
CA ILE A 265 -6.06 -20.62 2.55
C ILE A 265 -4.94 -21.27 1.74
N ILE A 266 -4.43 -20.61 0.70
CA ILE A 266 -3.27 -21.10 -0.08
C ILE A 266 -2.08 -21.33 0.84
N PHE A 267 -1.79 -20.39 1.74
CA PHE A 267 -0.72 -20.53 2.73
C PHE A 267 -0.91 -21.75 3.62
N GLY A 268 -2.14 -22.01 4.05
CA GLY A 268 -2.51 -23.21 4.82
C GLY A 268 -2.21 -24.50 4.06
N HIS A 269 -2.47 -24.54 2.75
CA HIS A 269 -2.08 -25.67 1.89
C HIS A 269 -0.56 -25.85 1.86
N VAL A 270 0.23 -24.78 1.77
CA VAL A 270 1.70 -24.85 1.82
C VAL A 270 2.17 -25.42 3.17
N VAL A 271 1.63 -24.93 4.28
CA VAL A 271 1.95 -25.43 5.63
C VAL A 271 1.59 -26.91 5.75
N LYS A 272 0.41 -27.31 5.32
CA LYS A 272 -0.02 -28.72 5.34
C LYS A 272 0.85 -29.61 4.44
N ALA A 273 1.23 -29.13 3.26
CA ALA A 273 2.08 -29.89 2.34
C ALA A 273 3.48 -30.08 2.91
N TYR A 274 4.06 -29.05 3.52
CA TYR A 274 5.39 -29.15 4.13
C TYR A 274 5.41 -30.07 5.36
N PHE A 275 4.37 -30.00 6.19
CA PHE A 275 4.23 -30.80 7.41
C PHE A 275 3.24 -31.96 7.26
N ALA A 276 3.18 -32.58 6.07
CA ALA A 276 2.16 -33.57 5.73
C ALA A 276 2.06 -34.72 6.74
N ASP A 277 3.18 -35.29 7.19
CA ASP A 277 3.24 -36.38 8.16
C ASP A 277 2.71 -35.94 9.54
N VAL A 278 3.01 -34.69 9.94
CA VAL A 278 2.53 -34.12 11.22
C VAL A 278 1.03 -33.93 11.19
N PHE A 279 0.48 -33.37 10.10
CA PHE A 279 -0.96 -33.22 9.93
C PHE A 279 -1.69 -34.57 9.77
N ALA A 280 -1.06 -35.56 9.13
CA ALA A 280 -1.65 -36.93 9.06
C ALA A 280 -1.73 -37.57 10.44
N GLN A 281 -0.80 -37.29 11.34
CA GLN A 281 -0.77 -37.86 12.68
C GLN A 281 -1.61 -37.07 13.70
N HIS A 282 -1.59 -35.72 13.62
CA HIS A 282 -2.13 -34.86 14.66
C HIS A 282 -3.22 -33.91 14.17
N GLY A 283 -3.64 -33.99 12.89
CA GLY A 283 -4.59 -33.05 12.27
C GLY A 283 -5.92 -32.92 13.05
N ASP A 284 -6.48 -34.02 13.51
CA ASP A 284 -7.73 -34.03 14.31
C ASP A 284 -7.54 -33.29 15.65
N THR A 285 -6.38 -33.48 16.29
CA THR A 285 -6.06 -32.83 17.57
C THR A 285 -5.89 -31.30 17.36
N LEU A 286 -5.19 -30.90 16.30
CA LEU A 286 -5.00 -29.49 15.94
C LEU A 286 -6.35 -28.82 15.62
N ALA A 287 -7.19 -29.49 14.83
CA ALA A 287 -8.51 -28.99 14.47
C ALA A 287 -9.42 -28.84 15.69
N ALA A 288 -9.44 -29.87 16.61
CA ALA A 288 -10.20 -29.80 17.84
C ALA A 288 -9.74 -28.66 18.79
N ALA A 289 -8.49 -28.31 18.73
CA ALA A 289 -7.91 -27.16 19.47
C ALA A 289 -8.10 -25.82 18.74
N GLY A 290 -8.71 -25.79 17.55
CA GLY A 290 -8.91 -24.58 16.75
C GLY A 290 -7.60 -24.04 16.13
N LEU A 291 -6.57 -24.88 16.00
CA LEU A 291 -5.27 -24.50 15.43
C LEU A 291 -5.28 -24.74 13.91
N SER A 292 -5.29 -23.65 13.16
CA SER A 292 -5.40 -23.68 11.70
C SER A 292 -4.05 -23.48 11.02
N ALA A 293 -3.78 -24.28 9.99
CA ALA A 293 -2.63 -24.06 9.10
C ALA A 293 -2.70 -22.73 8.37
N ASN A 294 -3.89 -22.18 8.14
CA ASN A 294 -4.09 -20.89 7.47
C ASN A 294 -3.50 -19.70 8.27
N ASP A 295 -3.36 -19.88 9.59
CA ASP A 295 -2.77 -18.87 10.49
C ASP A 295 -1.24 -19.01 10.62
N GLY A 296 -0.67 -20.06 10.03
CA GLY A 296 0.75 -20.33 10.00
C GLY A 296 1.30 -21.13 11.18
N LEU A 297 2.53 -21.60 11.02
CA LEU A 297 3.22 -22.43 12.03
C LEU A 297 3.39 -21.68 13.37
N GLY A 298 3.60 -20.36 13.34
CA GLY A 298 3.75 -19.56 14.57
C GLY A 298 2.52 -19.60 15.45
N SER A 299 1.32 -19.50 14.85
CA SER A 299 0.05 -19.62 15.57
C SER A 299 -0.15 -21.04 16.12
N ILE A 300 0.16 -22.06 15.33
CA ILE A 300 0.08 -23.46 15.75
C ILE A 300 0.99 -23.71 16.96
N LEU A 301 2.27 -23.34 16.88
CA LEU A 301 3.23 -23.53 17.98
C LEU A 301 2.82 -22.78 19.24
N SER A 302 2.29 -21.57 19.11
CA SER A 302 1.77 -20.79 20.23
C SER A 302 0.59 -21.50 20.91
N GLY A 303 -0.37 -22.00 20.13
CA GLY A 303 -1.52 -22.72 20.68
C GLY A 303 -1.16 -24.08 21.28
N LEU A 304 -0.15 -24.77 20.74
CA LEU A 304 0.35 -26.01 21.30
C LEU A 304 0.99 -25.83 22.68
N ALA A 305 1.54 -24.67 22.99
CA ALA A 305 2.12 -24.40 24.31
C ALA A 305 1.08 -24.47 25.44
N ASP A 306 -0.19 -24.23 25.14
CA ASP A 306 -1.31 -24.28 26.09
C ASP A 306 -2.07 -25.61 26.06
N LEU A 307 -1.69 -26.55 25.16
CA LEU A 307 -2.39 -27.82 24.96
C LEU A 307 -1.68 -28.98 25.71
N GLU A 308 -2.43 -29.80 26.39
CA GLU A 308 -1.90 -31.04 27.01
C GLU A 308 -1.31 -31.99 25.94
N GLY A 309 -0.03 -32.32 26.07
CA GLY A 309 0.72 -33.08 25.07
C GLY A 309 1.21 -32.27 23.85
N GLY A 310 0.95 -30.97 23.83
CA GLY A 310 1.32 -30.09 22.70
C GLY A 310 2.82 -29.98 22.46
N GLU A 311 3.66 -30.11 23.51
CA GLU A 311 5.12 -30.13 23.38
C GLU A 311 5.61 -31.26 22.45
N ALA A 312 5.07 -32.47 22.57
CA ALA A 312 5.43 -33.57 21.69
C ALA A 312 5.03 -33.31 20.22
N ILE A 313 3.87 -32.69 19.98
CA ILE A 313 3.44 -32.30 18.63
C ILE A 313 4.37 -31.21 18.07
N ALA A 314 4.75 -30.21 18.90
CA ALA A 314 5.69 -29.19 18.49
C ALA A 314 7.07 -29.77 18.09
N GLU A 315 7.55 -30.78 18.83
CA GLU A 315 8.79 -31.50 18.46
C GLU A 315 8.66 -32.21 17.10
N ASP A 316 7.48 -32.72 16.73
CA ASP A 316 7.26 -33.32 15.41
C ASP A 316 7.36 -32.26 14.29
N PHE A 317 6.85 -31.04 14.50
CA PHE A 317 7.08 -29.92 13.58
C PHE A 317 8.56 -29.57 13.43
N PHE A 318 9.31 -29.49 14.52
CA PHE A 318 10.74 -29.20 14.45
C PHE A 318 11.52 -30.29 13.74
N ARG A 319 11.21 -31.57 14.00
CA ARG A 319 11.83 -32.69 13.27
C ARG A 319 11.52 -32.66 11.77
N ALA A 320 10.31 -32.24 11.40
CA ALA A 320 9.95 -32.08 9.99
C ALA A 320 10.77 -30.96 9.32
N ILE A 321 11.05 -29.85 10.01
CA ILE A 321 11.94 -28.80 9.50
C ILE A 321 13.37 -29.33 9.31
N GLU A 322 13.90 -30.09 10.27
CA GLU A 322 15.27 -30.64 10.21
C GLU A 322 15.46 -31.65 9.07
N SER A 323 14.42 -32.44 8.75
CA SER A 323 14.48 -33.50 7.75
C SER A 323 13.92 -33.13 6.38
N GLY A 324 13.15 -32.05 6.31
CA GLY A 324 12.48 -31.57 5.11
C GLY A 324 13.37 -30.79 4.14
N PRO A 325 12.81 -30.21 3.08
CA PRO A 325 13.49 -29.22 2.25
C PRO A 325 13.91 -28.03 3.12
N ARG A 326 15.06 -27.41 2.78
CA ARG A 326 15.53 -26.22 3.51
C ARG A 326 14.58 -25.06 3.30
N LEU A 327 14.10 -24.46 4.40
CA LEU A 327 13.21 -23.28 4.36
C LEU A 327 14.00 -21.97 4.33
N SER A 328 13.45 -20.96 3.68
CA SER A 328 13.88 -19.58 3.92
C SER A 328 13.39 -19.09 5.28
N TYR A 329 14.17 -18.19 5.91
CA TYR A 329 13.86 -17.60 7.20
C TYR A 329 13.56 -16.12 7.08
N THR A 330 12.50 -15.66 7.72
CA THR A 330 12.21 -14.23 7.89
C THR A 330 13.01 -13.63 9.03
N ASN A 331 13.37 -14.46 10.02
CA ASN A 331 14.26 -14.08 11.12
C ASN A 331 15.00 -15.33 11.65
N SER A 332 16.24 -15.53 11.19
CA SER A 332 17.07 -16.68 11.59
C SER A 332 17.43 -16.68 13.07
N ASP A 333 17.68 -15.50 13.67
CA ASP A 333 18.02 -15.39 15.10
C ASP A 333 16.89 -15.87 16.02
N LYS A 334 15.66 -15.74 15.57
CA LYS A 334 14.46 -16.17 16.30
C LYS A 334 13.89 -17.51 15.81
N GLY A 335 14.52 -18.15 14.84
CA GLY A 335 14.05 -19.39 14.24
C GLY A 335 12.75 -19.25 13.44
N LEU A 336 12.39 -18.04 12.98
CA LEU A 336 11.17 -17.78 12.24
C LEU A 336 11.38 -18.05 10.74
N THR A 337 10.77 -19.11 10.25
CA THR A 337 10.74 -19.44 8.82
C THR A 337 9.68 -18.65 8.08
N ASN A 338 9.68 -18.69 6.78
CA ASN A 338 8.64 -18.07 5.97
C ASN A 338 7.27 -18.80 6.04
N LEU A 339 7.16 -19.91 6.76
CA LEU A 339 5.91 -20.60 7.03
C LEU A 339 5.28 -20.25 8.40
N HIS A 340 5.89 -19.34 9.17
CA HIS A 340 5.38 -18.98 10.49
C HIS A 340 4.16 -18.06 10.44
N VAL A 341 4.17 -17.06 9.56
CA VAL A 341 3.11 -16.02 9.53
C VAL A 341 2.77 -15.69 8.07
N PRO A 342 1.50 -15.82 7.64
CA PRO A 342 1.11 -15.54 6.25
C PRO A 342 1.38 -14.08 5.83
N SER A 343 1.32 -13.11 6.74
CA SER A 343 1.63 -11.72 6.45
C SER A 343 3.13 -11.41 6.24
N ASP A 344 4.01 -12.36 6.49
CA ASP A 344 5.46 -12.20 6.28
C ASP A 344 5.90 -12.58 4.86
N VAL A 345 5.01 -13.15 4.04
CA VAL A 345 5.31 -13.66 2.70
C VAL A 345 4.73 -12.79 1.59
N ILE A 346 4.68 -11.49 1.77
CA ILE A 346 4.11 -10.53 0.82
C ILE A 346 4.96 -10.48 -0.45
N VAL A 347 4.42 -10.98 -1.56
CA VAL A 347 5.11 -11.18 -2.85
C VAL A 347 5.71 -9.89 -3.41
N ASP A 348 5.00 -8.78 -3.31
CA ASP A 348 5.41 -7.46 -3.82
C ASP A 348 6.59 -6.85 -3.04
N ALA A 349 6.84 -7.27 -1.82
CA ALA A 349 8.01 -6.84 -1.04
C ALA A 349 9.14 -7.88 -1.07
N SER A 350 8.83 -9.17 -0.92
CA SER A 350 9.81 -10.24 -0.79
C SER A 350 10.50 -10.60 -2.10
N MET A 351 9.80 -10.57 -3.24
CA MET A 351 10.40 -10.88 -4.52
C MET A 351 11.37 -9.79 -5.02
N PRO A 352 11.06 -8.49 -4.95
CA PRO A 352 12.05 -7.45 -5.23
C PRO A 352 13.28 -7.51 -4.32
N ALA A 353 13.11 -7.87 -3.05
CA ALA A 353 14.20 -8.06 -2.11
C ALA A 353 15.10 -9.23 -2.52
N LEU A 354 14.51 -10.35 -2.96
CA LEU A 354 15.25 -11.51 -3.49
C LEU A 354 16.05 -11.12 -4.74
N VAL A 355 15.44 -10.42 -5.71
CA VAL A 355 16.13 -9.96 -6.92
C VAL A 355 17.29 -9.03 -6.56
N ARG A 356 17.06 -8.03 -5.71
CA ARG A 356 18.06 -7.08 -5.24
C ARG A 356 19.22 -7.76 -4.53
N ASN A 357 18.95 -8.84 -3.82
CA ASN A 357 19.95 -9.63 -3.08
C ASN A 357 20.68 -10.69 -3.92
N GLY A 358 20.58 -10.61 -5.24
CA GLY A 358 21.26 -11.55 -6.17
C GLY A 358 20.65 -12.94 -6.14
N GLY A 359 19.33 -13.04 -5.93
CA GLY A 359 18.59 -14.30 -5.94
C GLY A 359 18.69 -15.10 -4.64
N LYS A 360 19.19 -14.51 -3.56
CA LYS A 360 19.45 -15.24 -2.32
C LYS A 360 18.56 -14.77 -1.18
N LEU A 361 18.08 -15.74 -0.40
CA LEU A 361 17.40 -15.55 0.88
C LEU A 361 18.22 -16.18 2.00
N TRP A 362 17.79 -15.97 3.24
CA TRP A 362 18.50 -16.45 4.43
C TRP A 362 18.03 -17.85 4.83
N GLY A 363 18.98 -18.70 5.15
CA GLY A 363 18.75 -20.01 5.74
C GLY A 363 18.73 -19.99 7.27
N VAL A 364 18.72 -21.17 7.87
CA VAL A 364 18.61 -21.38 9.33
C VAL A 364 19.76 -20.74 10.12
N ASP A 365 20.96 -20.74 9.54
CA ASP A 365 22.19 -20.18 10.15
C ASP A 365 22.41 -18.68 9.84
N GLY A 366 21.45 -18.04 9.17
CA GLY A 366 21.59 -16.68 8.67
C GLY A 366 22.48 -16.56 7.43
N GLY A 367 22.97 -17.66 6.87
CA GLY A 367 23.67 -17.72 5.59
C GLY A 367 22.70 -17.49 4.42
N GLU A 368 23.21 -16.90 3.33
CA GLU A 368 22.44 -16.61 2.11
C GLU A 368 22.60 -17.75 1.08
N ASP A 369 21.48 -18.23 0.52
CA ASP A 369 21.50 -19.31 -0.47
C ASP A 369 20.49 -19.13 -1.58
N ASP A 370 20.68 -19.88 -2.69
CA ASP A 370 19.76 -19.92 -3.83
C ASP A 370 18.38 -20.42 -3.39
N THR A 371 17.35 -19.94 -4.08
CA THR A 371 15.96 -20.07 -3.63
C THR A 371 15.05 -20.55 -4.75
N LEU A 372 14.19 -21.53 -4.46
CA LEU A 372 12.99 -21.81 -5.23
C LEU A 372 11.87 -20.90 -4.68
N ALA A 373 11.55 -19.85 -5.42
CA ALA A 373 10.50 -18.90 -5.09
C ALA A 373 9.15 -19.43 -5.60
N VAL A 374 8.30 -19.89 -4.68
CA VAL A 374 7.02 -20.51 -5.00
C VAL A 374 5.91 -19.47 -4.95
N ILE A 375 5.32 -19.22 -6.11
CA ILE A 375 4.18 -18.30 -6.32
C ILE A 375 3.08 -19.12 -6.98
N PRO A 376 2.16 -19.74 -6.23
CA PRO A 376 1.19 -20.68 -6.80
C PRO A 376 0.33 -20.09 -7.92
N ASP A 377 -0.25 -18.91 -7.70
CA ASP A 377 -1.03 -18.21 -8.72
C ASP A 377 -0.14 -17.66 -9.84
N SER A 378 -0.33 -18.14 -11.05
CA SER A 378 0.50 -17.78 -12.21
C SER A 378 0.15 -16.42 -12.82
N SER A 379 -0.84 -15.72 -12.32
CA SER A 379 -1.33 -14.47 -12.92
C SER A 379 -0.22 -13.48 -13.22
N TYR A 380 0.73 -13.31 -12.29
CA TYR A 380 1.82 -12.34 -12.40
C TYR A 380 3.20 -12.87 -11.97
N ALA A 381 3.31 -14.16 -11.71
CA ALA A 381 4.58 -14.79 -11.34
C ALA A 381 5.67 -14.59 -12.40
N GLY A 382 5.29 -14.58 -13.68
CA GLY A 382 6.18 -14.37 -14.82
C GLY A 382 6.87 -13.02 -14.86
N VAL A 383 6.36 -12.00 -14.16
CA VAL A 383 7.04 -10.69 -14.02
C VAL A 383 8.36 -10.86 -13.26
N TYR A 384 8.35 -11.63 -12.18
CA TYR A 384 9.54 -11.88 -11.38
C TYR A 384 10.50 -12.85 -12.08
N GLU A 385 9.96 -13.85 -12.76
CA GLU A 385 10.78 -14.77 -13.57
C GLU A 385 11.54 -14.01 -14.66
N ALA A 386 10.86 -13.19 -15.46
CA ALA A 386 11.48 -12.36 -16.50
C ALA A 386 12.52 -11.38 -15.91
N THR A 387 12.28 -10.86 -14.71
CA THR A 387 13.24 -9.98 -14.03
C THR A 387 14.49 -10.76 -13.59
N ILE A 388 14.34 -11.96 -13.03
CA ILE A 388 15.44 -12.83 -12.61
C ILE A 388 16.27 -13.25 -13.83
N GLU A 389 15.61 -13.68 -14.91
CA GLU A 389 16.26 -14.05 -16.18
C GLU A 389 17.12 -12.89 -16.75
N ASP A 390 16.55 -11.67 -16.76
CA ASP A 390 17.27 -10.49 -17.23
C ASP A 390 18.50 -10.18 -16.38
N VAL A 391 18.38 -10.22 -15.04
CA VAL A 391 19.50 -9.92 -14.15
C VAL A 391 20.57 -11.01 -14.20
N ILE A 392 20.20 -12.27 -14.37
CA ILE A 392 21.16 -13.37 -14.60
C ILE A 392 21.92 -13.16 -15.93
N ALA A 393 21.21 -12.82 -17.00
CA ALA A 393 21.78 -12.68 -18.34
C ALA A 393 22.63 -11.41 -18.50
N ASN A 394 22.19 -10.29 -17.93
CA ASN A 394 22.73 -8.96 -18.20
C ASN A 394 23.40 -8.30 -16.97
N GLY A 395 23.43 -8.98 -15.83
CA GLY A 395 23.92 -8.44 -14.56
C GLY A 395 22.92 -7.54 -13.85
N PRO A 396 23.25 -7.09 -12.62
CA PRO A 396 22.37 -6.24 -11.83
C PRO A 396 22.15 -4.88 -12.51
N LEU A 397 20.99 -4.28 -12.24
CA LEU A 397 20.69 -2.91 -12.66
C LEU A 397 21.54 -1.93 -11.84
N ASP A 398 22.14 -0.93 -12.52
CA ASP A 398 22.94 0.13 -11.89
C ASP A 398 22.08 1.39 -11.67
N PRO A 399 21.73 1.74 -10.42
CA PRO A 399 20.92 2.92 -10.12
C PRO A 399 21.49 4.25 -10.63
N ALA A 400 22.81 4.31 -10.86
CA ALA A 400 23.47 5.51 -11.39
C ALA A 400 23.10 5.82 -12.84
N THR A 401 22.74 4.81 -13.62
CA THR A 401 22.61 4.93 -15.09
C THR A 401 21.22 4.59 -15.62
N ILE A 402 20.43 3.81 -14.91
CA ILE A 402 19.13 3.33 -15.39
C ILE A 402 18.08 4.43 -15.46
N GLY A 403 17.09 4.21 -16.37
CA GLY A 403 15.87 5.02 -16.46
C GLY A 403 14.91 4.80 -15.29
N THR A 404 13.62 5.05 -15.51
CA THR A 404 12.56 4.86 -14.51
C THR A 404 11.32 4.20 -15.12
N VAL A 405 10.53 3.50 -14.30
CA VAL A 405 9.26 2.89 -14.71
C VAL A 405 8.13 3.43 -13.82
N PRO A 406 7.61 4.64 -14.12
CA PRO A 406 6.41 5.12 -13.47
C PRO A 406 5.21 4.21 -13.79
N ASN A 407 4.22 4.20 -12.91
CA ASN A 407 3.04 3.36 -13.03
C ASN A 407 1.75 4.17 -13.10
N VAL A 408 0.91 3.86 -14.10
CA VAL A 408 -0.48 4.27 -14.19
C VAL A 408 -1.34 3.06 -13.87
N GLY A 409 -1.99 3.08 -12.70
CA GLY A 409 -2.70 1.92 -12.15
C GLY A 409 -4.21 2.09 -12.14
N LEU A 410 -4.93 1.08 -12.62
CA LEU A 410 -6.39 1.00 -12.54
C LEU A 410 -6.81 0.83 -11.07
N MET A 411 -7.63 1.78 -10.56
CA MET A 411 -8.03 1.81 -9.15
C MET A 411 -9.38 2.50 -8.92
N ALA A 412 -9.79 3.40 -9.82
CA ALA A 412 -10.96 4.24 -9.64
C ALA A 412 -12.23 3.42 -9.41
N GLN A 413 -13.17 3.98 -8.62
CA GLN A 413 -14.47 3.36 -8.33
C GLN A 413 -14.35 1.95 -7.75
N ALA A 414 -13.32 1.72 -6.92
CA ALA A 414 -12.99 0.40 -6.39
C ALA A 414 -12.85 -0.67 -7.49
N ALA A 415 -12.24 -0.31 -8.63
CA ALA A 415 -11.94 -1.28 -9.67
C ALA A 415 -11.18 -2.46 -9.07
N GLU A 416 -11.80 -3.62 -9.14
CA GLU A 416 -11.30 -4.84 -8.56
C GLU A 416 -10.60 -5.67 -9.63
N GLU A 417 -9.66 -6.41 -9.19
CA GLU A 417 -9.00 -7.48 -9.91
C GLU A 417 -8.52 -8.47 -8.86
N TYR A 418 -8.43 -9.75 -9.17
CA TYR A 418 -7.77 -10.71 -8.32
C TYR A 418 -8.54 -11.11 -7.04
N GLY A 419 -9.77 -10.74 -6.86
CA GLY A 419 -10.66 -11.21 -5.82
C GLY A 419 -10.90 -10.25 -4.66
N SER A 420 -12.11 -9.83 -4.56
CA SER A 420 -12.63 -9.12 -3.39
C SER A 420 -12.92 -10.11 -2.27
N HIS A 421 -12.52 -9.78 -1.04
CA HIS A 421 -12.71 -10.69 0.10
C HIS A 421 -14.19 -10.94 0.47
N ASP A 422 -15.12 -10.10 0.03
CA ASP A 422 -16.58 -10.31 0.20
C ASP A 422 -17.20 -11.13 -0.94
N LYS A 423 -16.43 -11.49 -1.95
CA LYS A 423 -16.78 -12.33 -3.09
C LYS A 423 -15.77 -13.49 -3.30
N THR A 424 -15.07 -13.87 -2.24
CA THR A 424 -14.11 -14.98 -2.23
C THR A 424 -14.58 -16.04 -1.23
N PHE A 425 -14.62 -17.31 -1.66
CA PHE A 425 -15.19 -18.41 -0.90
C PHE A 425 -14.33 -19.67 -1.01
N GLU A 426 -14.13 -20.38 0.10
CA GLU A 426 -13.68 -21.78 0.09
C GLU A 426 -14.90 -22.67 -0.16
N VAL A 427 -14.81 -23.55 -1.14
CA VAL A 427 -15.93 -24.40 -1.56
C VAL A 427 -16.16 -25.52 -0.57
N ALA A 428 -17.37 -25.58 -0.01
CA ALA A 428 -17.73 -26.55 1.03
C ALA A 428 -18.04 -27.98 0.49
N SER A 429 -18.56 -28.06 -0.74
CA SER A 429 -18.94 -29.34 -1.35
C SER A 429 -18.86 -29.32 -2.86
N ALA A 430 -18.69 -30.46 -3.50
CA ALA A 430 -18.72 -30.61 -4.94
C ALA A 430 -20.01 -30.08 -5.56
N GLY A 431 -19.88 -29.44 -6.72
CA GLY A 431 -21.03 -28.86 -7.40
C GLY A 431 -20.65 -27.81 -8.44
N ARG A 432 -21.46 -26.76 -8.53
CA ARG A 432 -21.25 -25.64 -9.45
C ARG A 432 -21.46 -24.32 -8.73
N ILE A 433 -20.58 -23.37 -8.97
CA ILE A 433 -20.82 -21.98 -8.55
C ILE A 433 -21.24 -21.20 -9.80
N GLN A 434 -22.37 -20.52 -9.67
CA GLN A 434 -22.99 -19.72 -10.74
C GLN A 434 -23.11 -18.28 -10.31
N VAL A 435 -22.89 -17.37 -11.25
CA VAL A 435 -23.30 -15.98 -11.16
C VAL A 435 -24.56 -15.83 -12.00
N VAL A 436 -25.65 -15.41 -11.39
CA VAL A 436 -26.99 -15.36 -12.00
C VAL A 436 -27.49 -13.91 -12.00
N ASN A 437 -28.06 -13.48 -13.12
CA ASN A 437 -28.63 -12.14 -13.24
C ASN A 437 -30.07 -12.09 -12.69
N SER A 438 -30.67 -10.88 -12.65
CA SER A 438 -32.03 -10.67 -12.15
C SER A 438 -33.12 -11.38 -12.97
N ALA A 439 -32.85 -11.74 -14.23
CA ALA A 439 -33.76 -12.51 -15.10
C ALA A 439 -33.66 -14.03 -14.85
N GLY A 440 -32.69 -14.48 -14.06
CA GLY A 440 -32.43 -15.89 -13.79
C GLY A 440 -31.46 -16.56 -14.76
N ASP A 441 -30.83 -15.79 -15.66
CA ASP A 441 -29.85 -16.33 -16.59
C ASP A 441 -28.50 -16.51 -15.89
N VAL A 442 -27.84 -17.65 -16.13
CA VAL A 442 -26.49 -17.91 -15.66
C VAL A 442 -25.50 -17.18 -16.57
N VAL A 443 -24.81 -16.17 -16.05
CA VAL A 443 -23.85 -15.36 -16.80
C VAL A 443 -22.41 -15.89 -16.68
N LEU A 444 -22.05 -16.52 -15.54
CA LEU A 444 -20.77 -17.20 -15.33
C LEU A 444 -21.02 -18.50 -14.53
N GLU A 445 -20.27 -19.53 -14.82
CA GLU A 445 -20.37 -20.82 -14.11
C GLU A 445 -19.02 -21.54 -14.06
N HIS A 446 -18.72 -22.17 -12.91
CA HIS A 446 -17.58 -23.08 -12.73
C HIS A 446 -18.05 -24.37 -12.02
N THR A 447 -17.56 -25.51 -12.48
CA THR A 447 -17.63 -26.77 -11.72
C THR A 447 -16.50 -26.77 -10.69
N VAL A 448 -16.82 -27.07 -9.45
CA VAL A 448 -15.91 -26.93 -8.32
C VAL A 448 -15.94 -28.17 -7.42
N GLN A 449 -14.85 -28.36 -6.68
CA GLN A 449 -14.67 -29.44 -5.72
C GLN A 449 -14.52 -28.88 -4.30
N PRO A 450 -14.70 -29.70 -3.25
CA PRO A 450 -14.47 -29.26 -1.87
C PRO A 450 -13.04 -28.74 -1.69
N GLY A 451 -12.89 -27.60 -1.03
CA GLY A 451 -11.62 -26.96 -0.78
C GLY A 451 -11.11 -26.05 -1.91
N ASP A 452 -11.74 -26.11 -3.10
CA ASP A 452 -11.42 -25.14 -4.16
C ASP A 452 -11.65 -23.70 -3.65
N ILE A 453 -10.84 -22.76 -4.11
CA ILE A 453 -10.97 -21.35 -3.74
C ILE A 453 -11.58 -20.61 -4.92
N TRP A 454 -12.83 -20.19 -4.78
CA TRP A 454 -13.54 -19.45 -5.82
C TRP A 454 -13.67 -17.97 -5.46
N ARG A 455 -13.54 -17.09 -6.47
CA ARG A 455 -13.65 -15.65 -6.26
C ARG A 455 -14.21 -14.91 -7.48
N ALA A 456 -14.83 -13.74 -7.24
CA ALA A 456 -15.32 -12.84 -8.27
C ALA A 456 -14.83 -11.41 -8.03
N THR A 457 -14.82 -10.61 -9.11
CA THR A 457 -14.41 -9.20 -9.11
C THR A 457 -15.30 -8.37 -10.02
N GLN A 458 -15.27 -7.06 -9.82
CA GLN A 458 -16.02 -6.09 -10.60
C GLN A 458 -15.14 -4.91 -11.00
N THR A 459 -15.26 -4.48 -12.28
CA THR A 459 -14.52 -3.32 -12.79
C THR A 459 -15.44 -2.45 -13.64
N LYS A 460 -15.75 -1.25 -13.11
CA LYS A 460 -16.65 -0.30 -13.76
C LYS A 460 -16.02 0.34 -15.01
N ASP A 461 -16.85 0.56 -16.02
CA ASP A 461 -16.42 1.12 -17.31
C ASP A 461 -15.77 2.50 -17.17
N ILE A 462 -16.32 3.37 -16.35
CA ILE A 462 -15.78 4.71 -16.12
C ILE A 462 -14.35 4.69 -15.59
N ALA A 463 -14.02 3.71 -14.75
CA ALA A 463 -12.66 3.53 -14.23
C ALA A 463 -11.67 3.21 -15.34
N VAL A 464 -12.05 2.30 -16.26
CA VAL A 464 -11.20 1.89 -17.39
C VAL A 464 -11.03 3.05 -18.38
N ARG A 465 -12.11 3.78 -18.67
CA ARG A 465 -12.08 4.93 -19.57
C ARG A 465 -11.13 6.03 -19.09
N ASP A 466 -11.19 6.36 -17.80
CA ASP A 466 -10.28 7.33 -17.21
C ASP A 466 -8.83 6.82 -17.12
N TRP A 467 -8.64 5.52 -16.87
CA TRP A 467 -7.32 4.89 -16.86
C TRP A 467 -6.60 5.01 -18.21
N VAL A 468 -7.31 4.77 -19.32
CA VAL A 468 -6.78 4.98 -20.68
C VAL A 468 -6.44 6.45 -20.92
N LYS A 469 -7.34 7.38 -20.54
CA LYS A 469 -7.09 8.83 -20.61
C LYS A 469 -5.82 9.21 -19.81
N LEU A 470 -5.67 8.70 -18.60
CA LEU A 470 -4.51 9.00 -17.76
C LEU A 470 -3.20 8.49 -18.39
N ALA A 471 -3.21 7.29 -18.97
CA ALA A 471 -2.05 6.74 -19.69
C ALA A 471 -1.63 7.65 -20.86
N VAL A 472 -2.58 8.09 -21.69
CA VAL A 472 -2.32 9.02 -22.82
C VAL A 472 -1.79 10.36 -22.30
N THR A 473 -2.42 10.90 -21.25
CA THR A 473 -2.01 12.17 -20.63
C THR A 473 -0.57 12.09 -20.13
N ARG A 474 -0.22 11.01 -19.45
CA ARG A 474 1.14 10.81 -18.91
C ARG A 474 2.17 10.60 -20.03
N ALA A 475 1.84 9.78 -21.04
CA ALA A 475 2.71 9.57 -22.19
C ALA A 475 3.03 10.89 -22.91
N ARG A 476 2.03 11.75 -23.12
CA ARG A 476 2.20 13.04 -23.77
C ARG A 476 3.01 14.02 -22.91
N ALA A 477 2.72 14.10 -21.61
CA ALA A 477 3.40 15.02 -20.71
C ALA A 477 4.90 14.71 -20.53
N SER A 478 5.28 13.43 -20.60
CA SER A 478 6.67 12.98 -20.41
C SER A 478 7.40 12.60 -21.70
N ALA A 479 6.72 12.55 -22.84
CA ALA A 479 7.22 12.00 -24.11
C ALA A 479 7.80 10.57 -23.96
N THR A 480 7.20 9.77 -23.06
CA THR A 480 7.65 8.43 -22.69
C THR A 480 6.68 7.39 -23.23
N PRO A 481 7.13 6.24 -23.77
CA PRO A 481 6.25 5.15 -24.16
C PRO A 481 5.37 4.68 -23.01
N ALA A 482 4.07 4.46 -23.28
CA ALA A 482 3.13 3.86 -22.37
C ALA A 482 2.81 2.44 -22.80
N VAL A 483 2.99 1.48 -21.91
CA VAL A 483 2.77 0.06 -22.18
C VAL A 483 1.65 -0.45 -21.27
N PHE A 484 0.57 -0.94 -21.88
CA PHE A 484 -0.49 -1.64 -21.18
C PHE A 484 -0.05 -3.10 -20.95
N TRP A 485 -0.02 -3.53 -19.71
CA TRP A 485 0.42 -4.86 -19.29
C TRP A 485 -0.78 -5.81 -19.26
N LEU A 486 -1.16 -6.33 -20.41
CA LEU A 486 -2.37 -7.12 -20.60
C LEU A 486 -2.08 -8.35 -21.46
N ASN A 487 -2.60 -9.51 -21.04
CA ASN A 487 -2.48 -10.78 -21.74
C ASN A 487 -3.81 -11.17 -22.39
N ALA A 488 -3.88 -11.15 -23.72
CA ALA A 488 -5.08 -11.50 -24.45
C ALA A 488 -5.60 -12.93 -24.21
N ALA A 489 -4.78 -13.82 -23.66
CA ALA A 489 -5.19 -15.17 -23.30
C ALA A 489 -5.88 -15.27 -21.92
N ARG A 490 -5.86 -14.19 -21.13
CA ARG A 490 -6.56 -14.08 -19.86
C ARG A 490 -7.90 -13.37 -20.07
N ALA A 491 -8.98 -13.89 -19.54
CA ALA A 491 -10.34 -13.39 -19.82
C ALA A 491 -10.55 -11.93 -19.40
N HIS A 492 -10.14 -11.55 -18.18
CA HIS A 492 -10.16 -10.15 -17.70
C HIS A 492 -9.38 -9.22 -18.62
N ASP A 493 -8.14 -9.58 -18.93
CA ASP A 493 -7.26 -8.77 -19.76
C ASP A 493 -7.79 -8.64 -21.19
N ALA A 494 -8.39 -9.69 -21.75
CA ALA A 494 -9.03 -9.63 -23.07
C ALA A 494 -10.19 -8.62 -23.10
N ALA A 495 -10.99 -8.56 -22.04
CA ALA A 495 -12.05 -7.55 -21.89
C ALA A 495 -11.45 -6.12 -21.76
N LEU A 496 -10.37 -5.95 -20.99
CA LEU A 496 -9.66 -4.66 -20.91
C LEU A 496 -9.02 -4.25 -22.23
N ILE A 497 -8.39 -5.18 -22.98
CA ILE A 497 -7.81 -4.89 -24.31
C ILE A 497 -8.88 -4.36 -25.28
N ALA A 498 -10.07 -4.97 -25.28
CA ALA A 498 -11.17 -4.50 -26.12
C ALA A 498 -11.56 -3.05 -25.77
N LYS A 499 -11.65 -2.72 -24.47
CA LYS A 499 -11.95 -1.36 -23.98
C LYS A 499 -10.81 -0.38 -24.27
N VAL A 500 -9.56 -0.75 -24.06
CA VAL A 500 -8.38 0.08 -24.39
C VAL A 500 -8.40 0.47 -25.87
N ASN A 501 -8.58 -0.51 -26.77
CA ASN A 501 -8.64 -0.26 -28.21
C ASN A 501 -9.83 0.62 -28.61
N GLU A 502 -10.93 0.57 -27.87
CA GLU A 502 -12.08 1.44 -28.09
C GLU A 502 -11.79 2.86 -27.60
N TYR A 503 -11.32 3.02 -26.38
CA TYR A 503 -11.17 4.33 -25.73
C TYR A 503 -9.95 5.12 -26.21
N LEU A 504 -8.90 4.47 -26.72
CA LEU A 504 -7.79 5.17 -27.38
C LEU A 504 -8.25 6.02 -28.57
N LYS A 505 -9.36 5.65 -29.23
CA LYS A 505 -9.93 6.43 -30.35
C LYS A 505 -10.47 7.80 -29.92
N ASP A 506 -10.79 7.96 -28.65
CA ASP A 506 -11.29 9.21 -28.08
C ASP A 506 -10.16 10.21 -27.77
N HIS A 507 -8.90 9.81 -27.96
CA HIS A 507 -7.72 10.60 -27.61
C HIS A 507 -6.81 10.83 -28.83
N ASP A 508 -6.17 12.01 -28.86
CA ASP A 508 -5.08 12.25 -29.79
C ASP A 508 -3.84 11.45 -29.33
N THR A 509 -3.47 10.45 -30.12
CA THR A 509 -2.30 9.58 -29.88
C THR A 509 -1.16 9.84 -30.88
N ASP A 510 -1.27 10.86 -31.74
CA ASP A 510 -0.25 11.17 -32.73
C ASP A 510 1.09 11.45 -32.08
N GLY A 511 2.13 10.77 -32.54
CA GLY A 511 3.49 10.90 -32.01
C GLY A 511 3.74 10.22 -30.68
N LEU A 512 2.76 9.52 -30.11
CA LEU A 512 2.93 8.69 -28.92
C LEU A 512 3.26 7.24 -29.27
N THR A 513 4.09 6.61 -28.47
CA THR A 513 4.28 5.16 -28.50
C THR A 513 3.40 4.55 -27.41
N ILE A 514 2.37 3.81 -27.83
CA ILE A 514 1.43 3.10 -26.94
C ILE A 514 1.40 1.65 -27.39
N GLU A 515 1.78 0.75 -26.48
CA GLU A 515 1.87 -0.68 -26.73
C GLU A 515 0.96 -1.47 -25.78
N ILE A 516 0.54 -2.66 -26.20
CA ILE A 516 -0.13 -3.65 -25.36
C ILE A 516 0.72 -4.90 -25.40
N LEU A 517 1.32 -5.27 -24.27
CA LEU A 517 2.22 -6.42 -24.13
C LEU A 517 1.77 -7.30 -22.97
N THR A 518 2.08 -8.60 -23.04
CA THR A 518 1.90 -9.46 -21.86
C THR A 518 2.73 -8.97 -20.69
N PRO A 519 2.36 -9.25 -19.44
CA PRO A 519 3.14 -8.83 -18.27
C PRO A 519 4.62 -9.23 -18.36
N GLU A 520 4.91 -10.42 -18.87
CA GLU A 520 6.28 -10.93 -19.07
C GLU A 520 7.03 -10.13 -20.14
N ASP A 521 6.41 -9.89 -21.30
CA ASP A 521 7.03 -9.13 -22.40
C ASP A 521 7.17 -7.65 -22.05
N ALA A 522 6.19 -7.08 -21.36
CA ALA A 522 6.26 -5.72 -20.84
C ALA A 522 7.38 -5.55 -19.81
N THR A 523 7.63 -6.57 -18.98
CA THR A 523 8.78 -6.61 -18.06
C THR A 523 10.10 -6.57 -18.83
N ARG A 524 10.27 -7.45 -19.82
CA ARG A 524 11.49 -7.49 -20.67
C ARG A 524 11.69 -6.17 -21.42
N TYR A 525 10.63 -5.64 -22.02
CA TYR A 525 10.65 -4.34 -22.71
C TYR A 525 11.10 -3.20 -21.76
N SER A 526 10.54 -3.16 -20.55
CA SER A 526 10.87 -2.13 -19.56
C SER A 526 12.31 -2.26 -19.05
N LEU A 527 12.79 -3.48 -18.79
CA LEU A 527 14.16 -3.73 -18.32
C LEU A 527 15.19 -3.38 -19.37
N GLU A 528 14.95 -3.74 -20.65
CA GLU A 528 15.84 -3.38 -21.77
C GLU A 528 15.98 -1.84 -21.89
N ARG A 529 14.88 -1.10 -21.79
CA ARG A 529 14.87 0.36 -21.83
C ARG A 529 15.54 0.97 -20.60
N LEU A 530 15.23 0.46 -19.40
CA LEU A 530 15.88 0.87 -18.16
C LEU A 530 17.41 0.83 -18.29
N ARG A 531 17.96 -0.28 -18.81
CA ARG A 531 19.41 -0.44 -19.00
C ARG A 531 20.03 0.58 -19.95
N ARG A 532 19.26 1.11 -20.90
CA ARG A 532 19.68 2.21 -21.77
C ARG A 532 19.52 3.60 -21.17
N GLY A 533 19.03 3.70 -19.94
CA GLY A 533 18.71 4.97 -19.27
C GLY A 533 17.41 5.60 -19.79
N GLU A 534 16.54 4.82 -20.41
CA GLU A 534 15.27 5.26 -20.99
C GLU A 534 14.10 4.92 -20.06
N ASP A 535 13.09 5.78 -20.06
CA ASP A 535 11.90 5.61 -19.23
C ASP A 535 10.78 4.86 -19.95
N THR A 536 9.93 4.15 -19.19
CA THR A 536 8.74 3.45 -19.70
C THR A 536 7.61 3.60 -18.71
N ILE A 537 6.43 4.08 -19.15
CA ILE A 537 5.24 4.11 -18.32
C ILE A 537 4.59 2.72 -18.34
N SER A 538 4.53 2.07 -17.19
CA SER A 538 3.75 0.85 -16.99
C SER A 538 2.28 1.21 -16.75
N VAL A 539 1.37 0.70 -17.60
CA VAL A 539 -0.07 0.91 -17.47
C VAL A 539 -0.70 -0.42 -17.08
N THR A 540 -1.16 -0.53 -15.83
CA THR A 540 -1.47 -1.83 -15.24
C THR A 540 -2.84 -1.88 -14.59
N GLY A 541 -3.39 -3.09 -14.47
CA GLY A 541 -4.50 -3.40 -13.60
C GLY A 541 -4.17 -3.19 -12.12
N ASN A 542 -5.16 -3.43 -11.27
CA ASN A 542 -5.08 -3.10 -9.84
C ASN A 542 -3.99 -3.89 -9.10
N VAL A 543 -3.81 -5.17 -9.40
CA VAL A 543 -2.83 -6.03 -8.70
C VAL A 543 -1.41 -5.76 -9.18
N LEU A 544 -1.18 -5.69 -10.49
CA LEU A 544 0.14 -5.32 -11.03
C LEU A 544 0.59 -3.93 -10.58
N ARG A 545 -0.34 -2.98 -10.42
CA ARG A 545 -0.05 -1.69 -9.81
C ARG A 545 0.70 -1.83 -8.49
N ASP A 546 0.24 -2.74 -7.62
CA ASP A 546 0.90 -2.98 -6.33
C ASP A 546 2.26 -3.68 -6.50
N TYR A 547 2.35 -4.68 -7.37
CA TYR A 547 3.61 -5.38 -7.65
C TYR A 547 4.68 -4.42 -8.17
N LEU A 548 4.33 -3.54 -9.10
CA LEU A 548 5.27 -2.59 -9.70
C LEU A 548 5.52 -1.36 -8.83
N THR A 549 4.74 -1.15 -7.77
CA THR A 549 5.02 -0.14 -6.75
C THR A 549 6.30 -0.43 -5.99
N ASP A 550 6.66 -1.71 -5.85
CA ASP A 550 7.85 -2.14 -5.13
C ASP A 550 8.97 -2.61 -6.06
N LEU A 551 8.66 -3.36 -7.13
CA LEU A 551 9.69 -3.99 -7.97
C LEU A 551 10.68 -2.98 -8.54
N PHE A 552 10.23 -2.07 -9.40
CA PHE A 552 11.13 -1.10 -10.02
C PHE A 552 11.68 -0.08 -9.02
N PRO A 553 10.88 0.51 -8.11
CA PRO A 553 11.40 1.46 -7.13
C PRO A 553 12.49 0.89 -6.23
N ILE A 554 12.39 -0.36 -5.81
CA ILE A 554 13.44 -1.01 -5.01
C ILE A 554 14.72 -1.16 -5.83
N LEU A 555 14.62 -1.53 -7.10
CA LEU A 555 15.77 -1.66 -8.00
C LEU A 555 16.37 -0.33 -8.43
N GLU A 556 15.53 0.72 -8.58
CA GLU A 556 15.93 2.05 -9.07
C GLU A 556 16.46 2.98 -7.97
N VAL A 557 15.73 3.07 -6.84
CA VAL A 557 16.00 4.05 -5.77
C VAL A 557 16.20 3.40 -4.39
N GLY A 558 16.23 2.08 -4.34
CA GLY A 558 16.53 1.30 -3.14
C GLY A 558 15.36 1.11 -2.18
N THR A 559 14.23 1.73 -2.43
CA THR A 559 13.03 1.67 -1.58
C THR A 559 11.80 2.16 -2.34
N SER A 560 10.64 1.62 -2.00
CA SER A 560 9.34 2.14 -2.46
C SER A 560 8.79 3.28 -1.57
N ALA A 561 9.39 3.50 -0.39
CA ALA A 561 8.91 4.48 0.58
C ALA A 561 9.09 5.95 0.14
N LYS A 562 9.91 6.20 -0.88
CA LYS A 562 10.19 7.53 -1.42
C LYS A 562 9.46 7.82 -2.74
N MET A 563 8.43 7.05 -3.06
CA MET A 563 7.63 7.26 -4.28
C MET A 563 6.56 8.32 -4.05
N LEU A 564 6.29 9.10 -5.09
CA LEU A 564 5.15 10.00 -5.16
C LEU A 564 3.92 9.22 -5.63
N SER A 565 2.83 9.32 -4.90
CA SER A 565 1.54 8.69 -5.22
C SER A 565 0.47 9.76 -5.41
N ILE A 566 0.08 9.97 -6.65
CA ILE A 566 -0.98 10.89 -7.05
C ILE A 566 -2.19 10.08 -7.49
N VAL A 567 -3.37 10.53 -7.10
CA VAL A 567 -4.64 10.03 -7.62
C VAL A 567 -5.35 11.20 -8.30
N PRO A 568 -5.18 11.38 -9.62
CA PRO A 568 -6.01 12.31 -10.38
C PRO A 568 -7.46 11.84 -10.26
N LEU A 569 -8.31 12.66 -9.63
CA LEU A 569 -9.71 12.29 -9.37
C LEU A 569 -10.54 12.38 -10.65
N LEU A 570 -11.53 11.50 -10.80
CA LEU A 570 -12.41 11.43 -11.99
C LEU A 570 -13.07 12.77 -12.33
N ALA A 571 -13.40 13.57 -11.33
CA ALA A 571 -13.99 14.90 -11.48
C ALA A 571 -12.98 15.99 -11.84
N GLY A 572 -11.68 15.69 -11.87
CA GLY A 572 -10.61 16.63 -12.22
C GLY A 572 -9.87 17.25 -11.04
N GLY A 573 -10.21 16.92 -9.80
CA GLY A 573 -9.43 17.24 -8.62
C GLY A 573 -8.20 16.37 -8.46
N GLY A 574 -7.47 16.53 -7.35
CA GLY A 574 -6.27 15.75 -7.01
C GLY A 574 -6.30 15.23 -5.57
N LEU A 575 -5.89 13.98 -5.41
CA LEU A 575 -5.57 13.37 -4.13
C LEU A 575 -4.08 13.00 -4.15
N PHE A 576 -3.35 13.45 -3.13
CA PHE A 576 -1.91 13.26 -2.98
C PHE A 576 -1.67 12.42 -1.74
N GLU A 577 -1.29 11.15 -1.94
CA GLU A 577 -1.11 10.20 -0.85
C GLU A 577 0.34 10.17 -0.41
N THR A 578 0.56 10.10 0.89
CA THR A 578 1.86 9.87 1.49
C THR A 578 2.05 8.38 1.81
N GLY A 579 3.29 7.96 2.08
CA GLY A 579 3.67 6.56 2.20
C GLY A 579 3.00 5.79 3.34
N ALA A 580 3.34 4.50 3.48
CA ALA A 580 2.78 3.59 4.47
C ALA A 580 3.21 3.93 5.90
N GLY A 581 2.27 3.83 6.86
CA GLY A 581 2.48 4.10 8.28
C GLY A 581 2.86 2.90 9.14
N GLY A 582 3.38 1.80 8.59
CA GLY A 582 3.62 0.56 9.33
C GLY A 582 4.57 0.68 10.53
N SER A 583 5.52 1.62 10.51
CA SER A 583 6.43 1.92 11.63
C SER A 583 5.90 3.00 12.59
N ALA A 584 4.78 3.64 12.29
CA ALA A 584 4.26 4.78 13.05
C ALA A 584 4.04 4.49 14.55
N PRO A 585 3.50 3.32 14.96
CA PRO A 585 3.35 2.99 16.38
C PRO A 585 4.66 3.02 17.17
N LYS A 586 5.73 2.49 16.60
CA LYS A 586 7.06 2.48 17.25
C LYS A 586 7.66 3.88 17.37
N HIS A 587 7.37 4.75 16.42
CA HIS A 587 7.80 6.15 16.47
C HIS A 587 7.05 6.94 17.54
N VAL A 588 5.74 6.68 17.74
CA VAL A 588 4.98 7.23 18.87
C VAL A 588 5.56 6.76 20.18
N GLN A 589 5.83 5.47 20.32
CA GLN A 589 6.45 4.91 21.52
C GLN A 589 7.77 5.63 21.85
N GLN A 590 8.64 5.79 20.86
CA GLN A 590 9.92 6.48 21.07
C GLN A 590 9.73 7.95 21.45
N LEU A 591 8.76 8.66 20.89
CA LEU A 591 8.47 10.03 21.30
C LEU A 591 8.02 10.09 22.76
N VAL A 592 7.12 9.20 23.18
CA VAL A 592 6.63 9.16 24.57
C VAL A 592 7.73 8.79 25.57
N GLU A 593 8.59 7.85 25.23
CA GLU A 593 9.66 7.38 26.13
C GLU A 593 10.88 8.32 26.15
N GLU A 594 11.26 8.87 25.00
CA GLU A 594 12.53 9.56 24.79
C GLU A 594 12.40 11.01 24.29
N ASN A 595 11.18 11.52 24.08
CA ASN A 595 10.94 12.79 23.41
C ASN A 595 11.72 12.93 22.08
N TYR A 596 11.68 11.88 21.28
CA TYR A 596 12.40 11.75 20.01
C TYR A 596 11.48 11.16 18.96
N LEU A 597 11.11 11.95 17.94
CA LEU A 597 10.27 11.48 16.84
C LEU A 597 11.12 11.13 15.63
N ARG A 598 11.20 9.85 15.33
CA ARG A 598 11.98 9.35 14.18
C ARG A 598 11.21 9.30 12.86
N TRP A 599 9.96 9.74 12.82
CA TRP A 599 9.17 9.78 11.59
C TRP A 599 9.86 10.63 10.53
N ASP A 600 9.99 10.11 9.29
CA ASP A 600 10.52 10.83 8.14
C ASP A 600 9.35 11.39 7.30
N SER A 601 9.19 12.70 7.28
CA SER A 601 8.13 13.40 6.55
C SER A 601 8.46 13.65 5.08
N LEU A 602 9.40 12.93 4.51
CA LEU A 602 9.81 13.10 3.11
C LEU A 602 8.64 12.88 2.13
N GLY A 603 7.76 11.90 2.42
CA GLY A 603 6.55 11.65 1.65
C GLY A 603 5.59 12.83 1.65
N GLU A 604 5.44 13.50 2.80
CA GLU A 604 4.64 14.71 2.96
C GLU A 604 5.19 15.87 2.14
N PHE A 605 6.52 16.01 2.06
CA PHE A 605 7.15 17.03 1.23
C PHE A 605 6.86 16.86 -0.26
N PHE A 606 6.94 15.63 -0.76
CA PHE A 606 6.58 15.31 -2.15
C PHE A 606 5.11 15.53 -2.44
N ALA A 607 4.22 15.06 -1.55
CA ALA A 607 2.79 15.25 -1.70
C ALA A 607 2.41 16.73 -1.71
N LEU A 608 3.05 17.53 -0.85
CA LEU A 608 2.84 18.99 -0.80
C LEU A 608 3.31 19.68 -2.08
N ALA A 609 4.49 19.34 -2.61
CA ALA A 609 4.97 19.90 -3.86
C ALA A 609 4.02 19.60 -5.02
N ALA A 610 3.56 18.36 -5.15
CA ALA A 610 2.60 17.94 -6.18
C ALA A 610 1.23 18.62 -6.01
N SER A 611 0.77 18.81 -4.77
CA SER A 611 -0.48 19.50 -4.45
C SER A 611 -0.40 21.01 -4.81
N LEU A 612 0.72 21.66 -4.54
CA LEU A 612 0.97 23.06 -4.93
C LEU A 612 1.05 23.22 -6.45
N GLU A 613 1.66 22.27 -7.16
CA GLU A 613 1.67 22.25 -8.63
C GLU A 613 0.26 22.14 -9.19
N HIS A 614 -0.53 21.19 -8.67
CA HIS A 614 -1.93 21.02 -9.05
C HIS A 614 -2.76 22.28 -8.76
N PHE A 615 -2.54 22.91 -7.61
CA PHE A 615 -3.20 24.18 -7.26
C PHE A 615 -2.84 25.28 -8.28
N ALA A 616 -1.56 25.40 -8.63
CA ALA A 616 -1.09 26.37 -9.61
C ALA A 616 -1.77 26.18 -10.97
N ASP A 617 -1.84 24.95 -11.45
CA ASP A 617 -2.48 24.60 -12.73
C ASP A 617 -3.98 24.90 -12.72
N ARG A 618 -4.66 24.51 -11.65
CA ARG A 618 -6.12 24.67 -11.54
C ARG A 618 -6.57 26.10 -11.34
N LYS A 619 -5.79 26.91 -10.62
CA LYS A 619 -6.16 28.29 -10.24
C LYS A 619 -5.42 29.37 -11.05
N GLY A 620 -4.47 28.97 -11.91
CA GLY A 620 -3.60 29.93 -12.62
C GLY A 620 -2.74 30.75 -11.65
N ASN A 621 -2.29 30.14 -10.55
CA ASN A 621 -1.49 30.80 -9.52
C ASN A 621 0.02 30.53 -9.75
N ASP A 622 0.69 31.47 -10.41
CA ASP A 622 2.13 31.36 -10.71
C ASP A 622 3.00 31.32 -9.44
N LYS A 623 2.59 31.99 -8.35
CA LYS A 623 3.32 31.94 -7.07
C LYS A 623 3.27 30.55 -6.45
N ALA A 624 2.12 29.85 -6.52
CA ALA A 624 2.01 28.48 -6.07
C ALA A 624 2.92 27.55 -6.87
N ARG A 625 3.10 27.79 -8.16
CA ARG A 625 4.08 27.05 -8.99
C ARG A 625 5.51 27.28 -8.52
N VAL A 626 5.87 28.51 -8.22
CA VAL A 626 7.18 28.84 -7.66
C VAL A 626 7.40 28.13 -6.31
N LEU A 627 6.35 28.08 -5.46
CA LEU A 627 6.42 27.32 -4.21
C LEU A 627 6.68 25.83 -4.46
N ALA A 628 5.98 25.22 -5.41
CA ALA A 628 6.15 23.80 -5.74
C ALA A 628 7.57 23.48 -6.24
N GLU A 629 8.06 24.26 -7.20
CA GLU A 629 9.38 24.08 -7.79
C GLU A 629 10.51 24.28 -6.77
N THR A 630 10.40 25.32 -5.93
CA THR A 630 11.39 25.60 -4.89
C THR A 630 11.34 24.59 -3.75
N LEU A 631 10.18 24.03 -3.43
CA LEU A 631 10.06 22.94 -2.46
C LEU A 631 10.71 21.66 -2.98
N ASP A 632 10.54 21.33 -4.26
CA ASP A 632 11.21 20.18 -4.87
C ASP A 632 12.72 20.34 -4.85
N ALA A 633 13.24 21.53 -5.21
CA ALA A 633 14.66 21.86 -5.13
C ALA A 633 15.20 21.77 -3.69
N ALA A 634 14.46 22.32 -2.72
CA ALA A 634 14.81 22.25 -1.29
C ALA A 634 14.84 20.81 -0.79
N THR A 635 13.92 19.96 -1.25
CA THR A 635 13.90 18.54 -0.92
C THR A 635 15.11 17.82 -1.52
N GLY A 636 15.56 18.23 -2.70
CA GLY A 636 16.82 17.76 -3.27
C GLY A 636 18.03 18.07 -2.37
N THR A 637 18.16 19.32 -1.91
CA THR A 637 19.18 19.73 -0.95
C THR A 637 19.08 19.00 0.38
N PHE A 638 17.85 18.82 0.88
CA PHE A 638 17.56 18.05 2.09
C PHE A 638 18.10 16.61 2.02
N LEU A 639 17.94 15.95 0.89
CA LEU A 639 18.48 14.60 0.64
C LEU A 639 20.00 14.58 0.57
N GLU A 640 20.59 15.53 -0.17
CA GLU A 640 22.06 15.63 -0.34
C GLU A 640 22.79 15.91 0.99
N GLU A 641 22.17 16.70 1.86
CA GLU A 641 22.70 17.07 3.18
C GLU A 641 22.33 16.06 4.29
N ASP A 642 21.68 14.94 3.94
CA ASP A 642 21.27 13.87 4.88
C ASP A 642 20.48 14.41 6.08
N ARG A 643 19.41 15.17 5.83
CA ARG A 643 18.59 15.81 6.87
C ARG A 643 17.38 14.98 7.33
N SER A 644 17.26 13.73 6.92
CA SER A 644 16.28 12.80 7.47
C SER A 644 16.53 12.52 8.95
N PRO A 645 15.47 12.17 9.74
CA PRO A 645 15.64 11.88 11.15
C PRO A 645 16.63 10.75 11.41
N GLY A 646 17.56 10.99 12.33
CA GLY A 646 18.55 9.99 12.75
C GLY A 646 17.93 8.85 13.55
N ARG A 647 18.74 7.84 13.86
CA ARG A 647 18.28 6.64 14.60
C ARG A 647 18.41 6.75 16.12
N LYS A 648 19.17 7.71 16.62
CA LYS A 648 19.61 7.79 18.02
C LYS A 648 19.42 9.18 18.58
N LEU A 649 19.17 9.27 19.86
CA LEU A 649 19.21 10.51 20.63
C LEU A 649 20.49 11.30 20.37
N GLY A 650 20.39 12.62 20.38
CA GLY A 650 21.49 13.55 20.10
C GLY A 650 21.71 13.84 18.60
N THR A 651 21.00 13.14 17.71
CA THR A 651 20.90 13.50 16.28
C THR A 651 19.63 14.28 16.03
N ILE A 652 19.48 14.87 14.83
CA ILE A 652 18.23 15.51 14.46
C ILE A 652 17.11 14.49 14.37
N ASP A 653 15.94 14.85 14.89
CA ASP A 653 14.71 14.09 14.76
C ASP A 653 13.78 14.75 13.71
N ASN A 654 12.52 14.34 13.66
CA ASN A 654 11.51 14.90 12.77
C ASN A 654 11.43 16.44 12.84
N ARG A 655 11.54 17.04 14.02
CA ARG A 655 11.50 18.50 14.24
C ARG A 655 12.70 19.20 13.59
N GLY A 656 13.89 18.61 13.74
CA GLY A 656 15.12 19.11 13.10
C GLY A 656 15.05 18.97 11.58
N SER A 657 14.48 17.88 11.08
CA SER A 657 14.24 17.69 9.63
C SER A 657 13.32 18.78 9.07
N HIS A 658 12.23 19.10 9.78
CA HIS A 658 11.32 20.17 9.36
C HIS A 658 11.99 21.56 9.38
N PHE A 659 12.83 21.84 10.37
CA PHE A 659 13.63 23.05 10.38
C PHE A 659 14.51 23.16 9.12
N TYR A 660 15.26 22.11 8.78
CA TYR A 660 16.13 22.12 7.60
C TYR A 660 15.35 22.23 6.30
N LEU A 661 14.19 21.56 6.18
CA LEU A 661 13.33 21.78 5.02
C LEU A 661 12.90 23.25 4.90
N GLY A 662 12.44 23.84 6.00
CA GLY A 662 12.05 25.26 6.04
C GLY A 662 13.19 26.20 5.66
N LEU A 663 14.40 25.95 6.17
CA LEU A 663 15.60 26.71 5.83
C LEU A 663 15.92 26.61 4.34
N TYR A 664 16.01 25.40 3.79
CA TYR A 664 16.36 25.19 2.38
C TYR A 664 15.26 25.73 1.45
N TRP A 665 14.00 25.56 1.80
CA TRP A 665 12.88 26.10 1.03
C TRP A 665 12.90 27.65 1.02
N ALA A 666 13.17 28.28 2.16
CA ALA A 666 13.35 29.74 2.21
C ALA A 666 14.54 30.22 1.37
N GLN A 667 15.66 29.48 1.36
CA GLN A 667 16.84 29.78 0.54
C GLN A 667 16.53 29.68 -0.96
N GLU A 668 15.83 28.61 -1.39
CA GLU A 668 15.41 28.45 -2.78
C GLU A 668 14.40 29.54 -3.20
N LEU A 669 13.44 29.89 -2.34
CA LEU A 669 12.50 30.98 -2.58
C LEU A 669 13.19 32.34 -2.68
N ALA A 670 14.23 32.60 -1.88
CA ALA A 670 15.00 33.82 -1.92
C ALA A 670 15.90 33.93 -3.18
N ALA A 671 16.38 32.76 -3.68
CA ALA A 671 17.31 32.70 -4.79
C ALA A 671 16.65 32.67 -6.18
N GLN A 672 15.38 32.27 -6.27
CA GLN A 672 14.66 32.14 -7.53
C GLN A 672 14.42 33.51 -8.19
N THR A 673 14.27 33.51 -9.53
CA THR A 673 14.13 34.74 -10.35
C THR A 673 12.76 34.85 -11.05
N LYS A 674 11.83 33.91 -10.78
CA LYS A 674 10.52 33.84 -11.42
C LYS A 674 9.50 34.81 -10.80
N ASP A 675 9.61 35.03 -9.48
CA ASP A 675 8.74 35.95 -8.72
C ASP A 675 9.58 36.78 -7.75
N ALA A 676 9.78 38.08 -8.10
CA ALA A 676 10.60 39.01 -7.33
C ALA A 676 9.98 39.34 -5.95
N GLU A 677 8.66 39.28 -5.81
CA GLU A 677 7.97 39.57 -4.56
C GLU A 677 8.18 38.44 -3.54
N LEU A 678 8.04 37.20 -3.98
CA LEU A 678 8.38 36.03 -3.15
C LEU A 678 9.89 36.05 -2.78
N ALA A 679 10.78 36.33 -3.73
CA ALA A 679 12.20 36.38 -3.45
C ALA A 679 12.53 37.45 -2.38
N ALA A 680 11.93 38.62 -2.48
CA ALA A 680 12.13 39.72 -1.51
C ALA A 680 11.51 39.35 -0.13
N ALA A 681 10.36 38.65 -0.09
CA ALA A 681 9.72 38.24 1.15
C ALA A 681 10.54 37.17 1.90
N PHE A 682 11.16 36.24 1.18
CA PHE A 682 11.90 35.13 1.79
C PHE A 682 13.41 35.40 2.01
N ALA A 683 14.00 36.41 1.40
CA ALA A 683 15.41 36.75 1.62
C ALA A 683 15.74 36.99 3.11
N PRO A 684 14.98 37.80 3.88
CA PRO A 684 15.26 37.98 5.32
C PRO A 684 15.00 36.70 6.11
N VAL A 685 13.98 35.91 5.77
CA VAL A 685 13.65 34.64 6.46
C VAL A 685 14.79 33.65 6.30
N ALA A 686 15.28 33.46 5.07
CA ALA A 686 16.40 32.56 4.78
C ALA A 686 17.68 33.00 5.53
N ALA A 687 17.98 34.32 5.56
CA ALA A 687 19.12 34.85 6.25
C ALA A 687 19.04 34.65 7.78
N GLU A 688 17.85 34.83 8.36
CA GLU A 688 17.64 34.68 9.81
C GLU A 688 17.69 33.20 10.24
N LEU A 689 17.01 32.30 9.51
CA LEU A 689 17.06 30.86 9.75
C LEU A 689 18.50 30.33 9.67
N ALA A 690 19.28 30.78 8.64
CA ALA A 690 20.67 30.38 8.51
C ALA A 690 21.56 30.94 9.65
N ALA A 691 21.36 32.19 10.04
CA ALA A 691 22.12 32.81 11.14
C ALA A 691 21.85 32.17 12.50
N LYS A 692 20.64 31.62 12.68
CA LYS A 692 20.16 31.01 13.93
C LYS A 692 20.21 29.47 13.91
N GLU A 693 20.76 28.85 12.88
CA GLU A 693 20.78 27.38 12.71
C GLU A 693 21.27 26.65 13.96
N GLN A 694 22.43 27.04 14.49
CA GLN A 694 23.01 26.37 15.68
C GLN A 694 22.15 26.52 16.93
N GLU A 695 21.54 27.70 17.14
CA GLU A 695 20.66 27.98 18.26
C GLU A 695 19.41 27.14 18.16
N ILE A 696 18.74 27.10 16.99
CA ILE A 696 17.54 26.32 16.74
C ILE A 696 17.80 24.83 16.90
N VAL A 697 18.86 24.29 16.31
CA VAL A 697 19.22 22.86 16.43
C VAL A 697 19.53 22.50 17.90
N SER A 698 20.19 23.39 18.64
CA SER A 698 20.43 23.19 20.07
C SER A 698 19.14 23.15 20.88
N GLU A 699 18.18 24.03 20.61
CA GLU A 699 16.87 24.03 21.28
C GLU A 699 16.09 22.76 20.96
N LEU A 700 16.05 22.32 19.69
CA LEU A 700 15.35 21.11 19.26
C LEU A 700 15.95 19.84 19.88
N ASN A 701 17.29 19.70 19.82
CA ASN A 701 17.97 18.54 20.37
C ASN A 701 17.96 18.55 21.91
N GLY A 702 17.95 19.73 22.54
CA GLY A 702 17.87 19.89 23.99
C GLY A 702 16.54 19.40 24.60
N ALA A 703 15.49 19.26 23.80
CA ALA A 703 14.22 18.71 24.24
C ALA A 703 14.22 17.17 24.34
N GLN A 704 15.21 16.49 23.73
CA GLN A 704 15.29 15.04 23.68
C GLN A 704 15.76 14.40 25.00
N GLY A 705 15.50 13.10 25.18
CA GLY A 705 16.05 12.29 26.26
C GLY A 705 15.21 12.27 27.55
N SER A 706 13.99 12.77 27.51
CA SER A 706 13.04 12.71 28.61
C SER A 706 11.67 12.22 28.15
N ALA A 707 10.92 11.57 29.03
CA ALA A 707 9.55 11.15 28.68
C ALA A 707 8.68 12.36 28.30
N ALA A 708 7.81 12.18 27.30
CA ALA A 708 6.88 13.18 26.82
C ALA A 708 5.43 12.67 27.00
N ASP A 709 4.56 13.53 27.55
CA ASP A 709 3.13 13.23 27.71
C ASP A 709 2.34 13.89 26.57
N ILE A 710 1.84 13.08 25.65
CA ILE A 710 1.02 13.52 24.53
C ILE A 710 -0.50 13.50 24.83
N GLY A 711 -0.91 13.05 26.01
CA GLY A 711 -2.31 13.08 26.48
C GLY A 711 -3.19 11.91 26.04
N GLY A 712 -2.84 11.18 25.00
CA GLY A 712 -3.53 10.00 24.47
C GLY A 712 -2.85 9.47 23.23
N TYR A 713 -3.12 8.22 22.87
CA TYR A 713 -2.57 7.60 21.67
C TYR A 713 -3.48 7.81 20.45
N TYR A 714 -4.77 7.52 20.61
CA TYR A 714 -5.75 7.63 19.55
C TYR A 714 -6.36 9.04 19.42
N ARG A 715 -6.29 9.83 20.49
CA ARG A 715 -6.67 11.23 20.50
C ARG A 715 -5.71 12.04 21.39
N PRO A 716 -4.54 12.40 20.83
CA PRO A 716 -3.58 13.22 21.56
C PRO A 716 -4.14 14.60 21.93
N ASP A 717 -3.64 15.15 23.04
CA ASP A 717 -3.94 16.53 23.44
C ASP A 717 -3.17 17.52 22.57
N VAL A 718 -3.89 18.36 21.83
CA VAL A 718 -3.32 19.29 20.87
C VAL A 718 -2.28 20.22 21.49
N ALA A 719 -2.58 20.79 22.67
CA ALA A 719 -1.68 21.74 23.32
C ALA A 719 -0.39 21.08 23.84
N LYS A 720 -0.51 19.84 24.34
CA LYS A 720 0.66 19.05 24.74
C LYS A 720 1.53 18.71 23.55
N VAL A 721 0.92 18.25 22.44
CA VAL A 721 1.63 17.89 21.20
C VAL A 721 2.33 19.12 20.60
N GLU A 722 1.66 20.27 20.51
CA GLU A 722 2.28 21.52 20.03
C GLU A 722 3.51 21.88 20.86
N LYS A 723 3.40 21.82 22.19
CA LYS A 723 4.53 22.11 23.07
C LYS A 723 5.71 21.16 22.87
N ILE A 724 5.44 19.88 22.64
CA ILE A 724 6.46 18.85 22.42
C ILE A 724 7.09 18.99 21.03
N MET A 725 6.28 19.26 20.03
CA MET A 725 6.72 19.27 18.63
C MET A 725 7.25 20.63 18.16
N ARG A 726 7.05 21.71 18.93
CA ARG A 726 7.54 23.06 18.67
C ARG A 726 8.38 23.62 19.83
N PRO A 727 9.44 22.91 20.30
CA PRO A 727 10.20 23.34 21.48
C PRO A 727 11.16 24.50 21.22
N SER A 728 11.50 24.81 19.95
CA SER A 728 12.39 25.93 19.61
C SER A 728 11.62 27.24 19.57
N THR A 729 11.81 28.06 20.58
CA THR A 729 11.21 29.41 20.63
C THR A 729 11.78 30.31 19.54
N THR A 730 13.04 30.13 19.20
CA THR A 730 13.71 30.86 18.11
C THR A 730 13.09 30.56 16.74
N LEU A 731 12.92 29.27 16.41
CA LEU A 731 12.26 28.87 15.16
C LEU A 731 10.81 29.36 15.10
N ASN A 732 10.06 29.13 16.18
CA ASN A 732 8.67 29.57 16.25
C ASN A 732 8.53 31.06 16.02
N GLY A 733 9.38 31.90 16.64
CA GLY A 733 9.36 33.34 16.48
C GLY A 733 9.62 33.79 15.03
N ILE A 734 10.51 33.12 14.31
CA ILE A 734 10.79 33.42 12.90
C ILE A 734 9.59 33.03 12.03
N ILE A 735 9.04 31.83 12.21
CA ILE A 735 7.92 31.34 11.39
C ILE A 735 6.64 32.15 11.64
N ASP A 736 6.34 32.46 12.90
CA ASP A 736 5.12 33.21 13.28
C ASP A 736 5.20 34.69 12.84
N ALA A 737 6.39 35.20 12.47
CA ALA A 737 6.59 36.54 11.95
C ALA A 737 6.44 36.65 10.40
N ILE A 738 6.37 35.54 9.69
CA ILE A 738 6.12 35.47 8.24
C ILE A 738 4.67 35.85 7.94
#